data_e8557b2fe391721edfe63af1cc6336e2
#
_entry.id   e8557b2fe391721edfe63af1cc6336e2
#
_cell.length_a   1.000
_cell.length_b   1.000
_cell.length_c   1.000
_cell.angle_alpha   90.00
_cell.angle_beta   90.00
_cell.angle_gamma   90.00
#
_symmetry.space_group_name_H-M   'P 1'
#
loop_
_entity.id
_entity.type
_entity.pdbx_description
1 polymer ?
#
loop_
_entity_poly.entity_id
_entity_poly.type
_entity_poly.pdbx_seq_one_letter_code
_entity_poly.pdbx_strand_id
1 'polypeptide(L)'
;MNIRELKGIGTRTEELFQHLDVYTTKDLMELYPRAYDSYDEPVNIAAINECGIYAVYAAVDRPPELKQNGRYKILTVMVRDEAGSMLRITWFNMPFLRSRLRNGYRYIFRGKVAIKGSLVFMEQPSIYTVDEYYIRQSSMQPVYPLTAGLTNNMVIKAVKQCFESGGYEEFLPEWILTKNDLIDEKKAHYAIHFPKDRNELAQARKRIIFDEFFLFTTNIRCAKSARLNEDNLYRITESGEALHVLKNLPYSLTGAQKKVYSEILNDMGSDKTMNRLIQGDVGSGKTILAFLAMINTAAAGWQSILMAPTEVLARQHYEALTELIDKNRLDFTCVLLTGALTEAKKRDAKEKITSGEADFIIGTHALITDGVEFKNPALVITDEQHRFGVRQRENLSRKGETPHIIVMSATPIPRSLAIILYGDLDISIVDEKPADRLPVKNCVVDDSYRTKAYKFISDEIKKGHQAYIICAMAEESDNDSNLENVVDFSKKLKEAMPETRIEYLHGKMKPAEKNRIMDEFAKRNTDILVSTTVVEVGINVPNATVMMVINAERFGLAGLHQLRGRVGRGKEQSYCIFESNTKNKVTKERLNILKESNDGFYISEQDLKLRGPGDMLGTRQSGDMGFAIGNIYSDASILKMAADTSSILIEKDKELMLEENSGIRDRIRNTDSKINI
;
A
#
# COMPACT_ATOMS: atom_id res chain seq x y z
N MET A 1 25.50 10.08 -19.56
CA MET A 1 25.99 11.44 -19.82
C MET A 1 25.58 12.32 -18.66
N ASN A 2 26.45 13.22 -18.15
CA ASN A 2 26.10 14.13 -17.07
C ASN A 2 25.16 15.23 -17.60
N ILE A 3 24.17 15.70 -16.81
CA ILE A 3 23.22 16.75 -17.24
C ILE A 3 23.93 18.08 -17.54
N ARG A 4 25.09 18.34 -16.95
CA ARG A 4 25.91 19.55 -17.21
C ARG A 4 26.37 19.69 -18.64
N GLU A 5 26.40 18.59 -19.41
CA GLU A 5 26.81 18.57 -20.82
C GLU A 5 25.70 19.12 -21.75
N LEU A 6 24.47 19.30 -21.24
CA LEU A 6 23.36 19.85 -21.98
C LEU A 6 23.49 21.38 -22.12
N LYS A 7 23.13 21.91 -23.31
CA LYS A 7 23.18 23.35 -23.57
C LYS A 7 22.23 24.12 -22.65
N GLY A 8 22.79 25.09 -21.93
CA GLY A 8 22.02 25.96 -21.03
C GLY A 8 21.94 25.47 -19.58
N ILE A 9 22.60 24.36 -19.23
CA ILE A 9 22.74 23.89 -17.85
C ILE A 9 24.13 24.28 -17.35
N GLY A 10 24.19 25.35 -16.54
CA GLY A 10 25.38 25.74 -15.79
C GLY A 10 25.33 25.19 -14.37
N THR A 11 26.39 25.40 -13.59
CA THR A 11 26.56 24.88 -12.22
C THR A 11 25.34 25.15 -11.32
N ARG A 12 24.79 26.37 -11.36
CA ARG A 12 23.63 26.74 -10.55
C ARG A 12 22.36 25.97 -10.99
N THR A 13 22.19 25.70 -12.27
CA THR A 13 21.02 24.96 -12.78
C THR A 13 21.17 23.46 -12.49
N GLU A 14 22.39 22.94 -12.55
CA GLU A 14 22.71 21.58 -12.14
C GLU A 14 22.34 21.34 -10.66
N GLU A 15 22.73 22.24 -9.75
CA GLU A 15 22.35 22.15 -8.34
C GLU A 15 20.82 22.12 -8.15
N LEU A 16 20.05 22.87 -8.96
CA LEU A 16 18.58 22.84 -8.90
C LEU A 16 18.01 21.50 -9.35
N PHE A 17 18.61 20.85 -10.35
CA PHE A 17 18.22 19.50 -10.76
C PHE A 17 18.62 18.44 -9.73
N GLN A 18 19.76 18.58 -9.04
CA GLN A 18 20.18 17.69 -7.97
C GLN A 18 19.22 17.68 -6.77
N HIS A 19 18.52 18.80 -6.51
CA HIS A 19 17.42 18.82 -5.51
C HIS A 19 16.19 17.98 -5.92
N LEU A 20 16.14 17.51 -7.16
CA LEU A 20 15.14 16.58 -7.69
C LEU A 20 15.75 15.17 -7.92
N ASP A 21 16.90 14.88 -7.35
CA ASP A 21 17.67 13.65 -7.54
C ASP A 21 18.04 13.35 -9.01
N VAL A 22 18.20 14.41 -9.84
CA VAL A 22 18.55 14.32 -11.25
C VAL A 22 20.01 14.69 -11.46
N TYR A 23 20.85 13.71 -11.80
CA TYR A 23 22.30 13.83 -11.99
C TYR A 23 22.72 13.54 -13.42
N THR A 24 21.99 12.68 -14.12
CA THR A 24 22.31 12.22 -15.47
C THR A 24 21.18 12.53 -16.45
N THR A 25 21.49 12.45 -17.74
CA THR A 25 20.48 12.54 -18.81
C THR A 25 19.42 11.45 -18.70
N LYS A 26 19.78 10.27 -18.16
CA LYS A 26 18.83 9.18 -17.90
C LYS A 26 17.86 9.58 -16.80
N ASP A 27 18.34 10.07 -15.66
CA ASP A 27 17.50 10.52 -14.56
C ASP A 27 16.53 11.63 -15.02
N LEU A 28 17.00 12.51 -15.91
CA LEU A 28 16.17 13.56 -16.48
C LEU A 28 15.06 13.02 -17.42
N MET A 29 15.33 11.97 -18.19
CA MET A 29 14.33 11.29 -19.03
C MET A 29 13.38 10.42 -18.20
N GLU A 30 13.76 10.05 -16.98
CA GLU A 30 12.93 9.35 -16.00
C GLU A 30 12.20 10.33 -15.03
N LEU A 31 12.45 11.64 -15.12
CA LEU A 31 11.70 12.68 -14.41
C LEU A 31 10.35 12.91 -15.09
N TYR A 32 9.39 12.06 -14.83
CA TYR A 32 8.08 12.12 -15.49
C TYR A 32 7.24 13.32 -15.10
N PRO A 33 6.43 13.89 -16.04
CA PRO A 33 5.49 14.95 -15.72
C PRO A 33 4.45 14.51 -14.68
N ARG A 34 4.17 15.36 -13.70
CA ARG A 34 3.10 15.12 -12.71
C ARG A 34 1.70 15.39 -13.25
N ALA A 35 1.58 16.21 -14.29
CA ALA A 35 0.34 16.60 -14.93
C ALA A 35 0.60 17.09 -16.36
N TYR A 36 -0.46 17.24 -17.13
CA TYR A 36 -0.41 17.80 -18.48
C TYR A 36 -1.41 18.93 -18.59
N ASP A 37 -0.97 20.05 -19.18
CA ASP A 37 -1.81 21.20 -19.46
C ASP A 37 -2.30 21.08 -20.93
N SER A 38 -3.64 21.02 -21.11
CA SER A 38 -4.27 20.99 -22.43
C SER A 38 -4.73 22.37 -22.81
N TYR A 39 -4.51 22.74 -24.07
CA TYR A 39 -4.90 24.01 -24.64
C TYR A 39 -6.16 23.80 -25.49
N ASP A 40 -7.30 24.23 -24.93
CA ASP A 40 -8.59 24.11 -25.61
C ASP A 40 -8.76 25.24 -26.65
N GLU A 41 -9.68 25.04 -27.60
CA GLU A 41 -10.05 26.09 -28.57
C GLU A 41 -10.46 27.38 -27.84
N PRO A 42 -10.02 28.56 -28.34
CA PRO A 42 -10.47 29.83 -27.79
C PRO A 42 -11.99 29.98 -27.89
N VAL A 43 -12.63 30.36 -26.77
CA VAL A 43 -14.08 30.55 -26.70
C VAL A 43 -14.46 32.00 -26.79
N ASN A 44 -15.68 32.30 -27.24
CA ASN A 44 -16.25 33.63 -27.17
C ASN A 44 -16.53 34.02 -25.72
N ILE A 45 -16.30 35.28 -25.36
CA ILE A 45 -16.49 35.80 -23.99
C ILE A 45 -17.93 35.57 -23.52
N ALA A 46 -18.92 35.75 -24.40
CA ALA A 46 -20.33 35.52 -24.09
C ALA A 46 -20.70 34.05 -23.78
N ALA A 47 -19.88 33.08 -24.21
CA ALA A 47 -20.09 31.67 -23.95
C ALA A 47 -19.58 31.24 -22.56
N ILE A 48 -18.90 32.11 -21.84
CA ILE A 48 -18.32 31.80 -20.52
C ILE A 48 -19.39 32.00 -19.44
N ASN A 49 -19.95 30.89 -18.96
CA ASN A 49 -21.04 30.87 -17.97
C ASN A 49 -20.60 30.42 -16.57
N GLU A 50 -19.39 29.85 -16.46
CA GLU A 50 -18.85 29.29 -15.21
C GLU A 50 -17.41 29.76 -14.97
N CYS A 51 -16.98 29.71 -13.70
CA CYS A 51 -15.59 29.97 -13.35
C CYS A 51 -14.73 28.79 -13.80
N GLY A 52 -13.64 29.07 -14.53
CA GLY A 52 -12.75 28.03 -15.06
C GLY A 52 -11.51 28.61 -15.73
N ILE A 53 -10.68 27.74 -16.32
CA ILE A 53 -9.58 28.17 -17.18
C ILE A 53 -10.10 28.20 -18.60
N TYR A 54 -10.03 29.36 -19.22
CA TYR A 54 -10.46 29.56 -20.62
C TYR A 54 -9.38 30.26 -21.41
N ALA A 55 -9.39 29.99 -22.71
CA ALA A 55 -8.66 30.77 -23.71
C ALA A 55 -9.66 31.68 -24.45
N VAL A 56 -9.28 32.94 -24.63
CA VAL A 56 -10.12 33.94 -25.32
C VAL A 56 -9.27 34.61 -26.38
N TYR A 57 -9.74 34.56 -27.62
CA TYR A 57 -9.17 35.33 -28.73
C TYR A 57 -9.80 36.70 -28.81
N ALA A 58 -9.05 37.76 -28.47
CA ALA A 58 -9.60 39.09 -28.38
C ALA A 58 -8.59 40.19 -28.75
N ALA A 59 -9.12 41.31 -29.25
CA ALA A 59 -8.35 42.51 -29.52
C ALA A 59 -8.28 43.41 -28.25
N VAL A 60 -7.15 44.10 -28.07
CA VAL A 60 -7.02 45.13 -27.05
C VAL A 60 -7.90 46.32 -27.44
N ASP A 61 -8.96 46.60 -26.68
CA ASP A 61 -9.96 47.64 -26.98
C ASP A 61 -9.47 49.05 -26.60
N ARG A 62 -8.67 49.17 -25.54
CA ARG A 62 -8.14 50.43 -25.05
C ARG A 62 -6.69 50.27 -24.60
N PRO A 63 -5.90 51.34 -24.64
CA PRO A 63 -4.52 51.32 -24.12
C PRO A 63 -4.46 50.79 -22.68
N PRO A 64 -3.46 49.93 -22.35
CA PRO A 64 -3.31 49.35 -21.02
C PRO A 64 -3.15 50.44 -19.93
N GLU A 65 -3.99 50.39 -18.89
CA GLU A 65 -3.93 51.30 -17.74
C GLU A 65 -3.04 50.70 -16.65
N LEU A 66 -2.03 51.48 -16.24
CA LEU A 66 -1.16 51.11 -15.11
C LEU A 66 -1.50 51.98 -13.90
N LYS A 67 -1.96 51.36 -12.83
CA LYS A 67 -2.21 52.01 -11.54
C LYS A 67 -1.27 51.48 -10.48
N GLN A 68 -0.84 52.34 -9.55
CA GLN A 68 -0.08 51.91 -8.38
C GLN A 68 -1.00 51.95 -7.15
N ASN A 69 -1.13 50.87 -6.46
CA ASN A 69 -1.89 50.80 -5.20
C ASN A 69 -0.98 50.22 -4.11
N GLY A 70 -0.45 51.10 -3.26
CA GLY A 70 0.54 50.73 -2.26
C GLY A 70 1.81 50.15 -2.90
N ARG A 71 2.15 48.92 -2.53
CA ARG A 71 3.32 48.19 -3.05
C ARG A 71 3.08 47.49 -4.39
N TYR A 72 1.83 47.41 -4.87
CA TYR A 72 1.47 46.66 -6.08
C TYR A 72 1.29 47.59 -7.29
N LYS A 73 1.89 47.20 -8.41
CA LYS A 73 1.63 47.81 -9.74
C LYS A 73 0.55 46.98 -10.41
N ILE A 74 -0.60 47.56 -10.69
CA ILE A 74 -1.76 46.87 -11.28
C ILE A 74 -1.90 47.35 -12.73
N LEU A 75 -1.73 46.41 -13.67
CA LEU A 75 -1.97 46.65 -15.10
C LEU A 75 -3.35 46.10 -15.45
N THR A 76 -4.24 46.96 -15.95
CA THR A 76 -5.60 46.58 -16.39
C THR A 76 -5.74 46.84 -17.88
N VAL A 77 -6.36 45.87 -18.57
CA VAL A 77 -6.65 45.92 -20.00
C VAL A 77 -8.09 45.51 -20.26
N MET A 78 -8.79 46.22 -21.12
CA MET A 78 -10.06 45.80 -21.68
C MET A 78 -9.81 45.19 -23.05
N VAL A 79 -10.34 43.97 -23.26
CA VAL A 79 -10.24 43.28 -24.53
C VAL A 79 -11.63 42.99 -25.06
N ARG A 80 -11.77 42.89 -26.38
CA ARG A 80 -13.04 42.66 -27.07
C ARG A 80 -12.87 41.51 -28.05
N ASP A 81 -13.79 40.52 -28.00
CA ASP A 81 -13.84 39.44 -28.95
C ASP A 81 -14.50 39.85 -30.28
N GLU A 82 -14.59 38.94 -31.23
CA GLU A 82 -15.22 39.18 -32.53
C GLU A 82 -16.73 39.41 -32.44
N ALA A 83 -17.37 38.85 -31.43
CA ALA A 83 -18.81 39.05 -31.17
C ALA A 83 -19.10 40.37 -30.49
N GLY A 84 -18.09 41.20 -30.15
CA GLY A 84 -18.21 42.47 -29.49
C GLY A 84 -18.30 42.43 -27.98
N SER A 85 -18.21 41.25 -27.36
CA SER A 85 -18.21 41.06 -25.92
C SER A 85 -16.89 41.49 -25.29
N MET A 86 -16.98 42.03 -24.06
CA MET A 86 -15.81 42.62 -23.38
C MET A 86 -15.38 41.78 -22.18
N LEU A 87 -14.05 41.66 -22.01
CA LEU A 87 -13.40 41.01 -20.87
C LEU A 87 -12.39 41.97 -20.24
N ARG A 88 -12.44 42.08 -18.92
CA ARG A 88 -11.43 42.84 -18.16
C ARG A 88 -10.32 41.87 -17.72
N ILE A 89 -9.09 42.24 -18.04
CA ILE A 89 -7.91 41.48 -17.66
C ILE A 89 -7.02 42.29 -16.74
N THR A 90 -6.47 41.65 -15.70
CA THR A 90 -5.63 42.36 -14.69
C THR A 90 -4.36 41.54 -14.43
N TRP A 91 -3.20 42.24 -14.40
CA TRP A 91 -1.93 41.69 -13.97
C TRP A 91 -1.37 42.49 -12.79
N PHE A 92 -0.76 41.80 -11.84
CA PHE A 92 -0.08 42.38 -10.70
C PHE A 92 1.42 42.32 -10.88
N ASN A 93 2.12 43.41 -10.61
CA ASN A 93 3.59 43.55 -10.68
C ASN A 93 4.23 43.17 -12.04
N MET A 94 3.48 43.30 -13.14
CA MET A 94 3.96 43.05 -14.50
C MET A 94 3.84 44.32 -15.41
N PRO A 95 4.46 45.44 -15.06
CA PRO A 95 4.32 46.69 -15.83
C PRO A 95 4.90 46.59 -17.23
N PHE A 96 5.86 45.69 -17.47
CA PHE A 96 6.49 45.45 -18.78
C PHE A 96 5.50 44.98 -19.86
N LEU A 97 4.39 44.34 -19.48
CA LEU A 97 3.35 43.94 -20.41
C LEU A 97 2.67 45.09 -21.12
N ARG A 98 2.74 46.32 -20.54
CA ARG A 98 2.19 47.53 -21.15
C ARG A 98 2.78 47.82 -22.55
N SER A 99 4.06 47.53 -22.76
CA SER A 99 4.72 47.75 -24.07
C SER A 99 4.43 46.61 -25.05
N ARG A 100 4.09 45.41 -24.56
CA ARG A 100 3.78 44.24 -25.37
C ARG A 100 2.34 44.30 -25.92
N LEU A 101 1.39 44.83 -25.14
CA LEU A 101 -0.02 44.90 -25.50
C LEU A 101 -0.32 46.19 -26.28
N ARG A 102 -0.49 46.07 -27.58
CA ARG A 102 -0.78 47.20 -28.45
C ARG A 102 -2.28 47.33 -28.72
N ASN A 103 -2.80 48.54 -28.64
CA ASN A 103 -4.22 48.81 -28.95
C ASN A 103 -4.59 48.35 -30.38
N GLY A 104 -5.74 47.68 -30.52
CA GLY A 104 -6.23 47.12 -31.78
C GLY A 104 -5.61 45.78 -32.18
N TYR A 105 -4.51 45.35 -31.55
CA TYR A 105 -3.89 44.05 -31.86
C TYR A 105 -4.60 42.89 -31.15
N ARG A 106 -4.68 41.74 -31.80
CA ARG A 106 -5.32 40.52 -31.28
C ARG A 106 -4.33 39.59 -30.65
N TYR A 107 -4.72 39.00 -29.53
CA TYR A 107 -3.94 38.01 -28.79
C TYR A 107 -4.89 36.92 -28.29
N ILE A 108 -4.33 35.76 -27.91
CA ILE A 108 -5.06 34.76 -27.14
C ILE A 108 -4.64 34.90 -25.69
N PHE A 109 -5.63 35.19 -24.83
CA PHE A 109 -5.47 35.28 -23.38
C PHE A 109 -5.97 33.99 -22.74
N ARG A 110 -5.12 33.28 -22.02
CA ARG A 110 -5.48 32.04 -21.33
C ARG A 110 -5.24 32.17 -19.84
N GLY A 111 -6.27 31.96 -19.05
CA GLY A 111 -6.20 32.08 -17.60
C GLY A 111 -7.51 31.74 -16.91
N LYS A 112 -7.48 31.84 -15.58
CA LYS A 112 -8.66 31.61 -14.75
C LYS A 112 -9.63 32.78 -14.88
N VAL A 113 -10.83 32.45 -15.28
CA VAL A 113 -11.94 33.41 -15.38
C VAL A 113 -12.75 33.38 -14.09
N ALA A 114 -13.12 34.56 -13.61
CA ALA A 114 -14.08 34.78 -12.54
C ALA A 114 -15.24 35.64 -13.04
N ILE A 115 -16.45 35.38 -12.55
CA ILE A 115 -17.68 36.08 -12.93
C ILE A 115 -18.23 36.77 -11.68
N LYS A 116 -18.51 38.08 -11.80
CA LYS A 116 -19.19 38.87 -10.75
C LYS A 116 -20.36 39.65 -11.37
N GLY A 117 -21.57 39.19 -11.13
CA GLY A 117 -22.76 39.69 -11.81
C GLY A 117 -22.68 39.45 -13.32
N SER A 118 -22.81 40.47 -14.14
CA SER A 118 -22.68 40.41 -15.60
C SER A 118 -21.24 40.63 -16.12
N LEU A 119 -20.28 40.86 -15.23
CA LEU A 119 -18.89 41.15 -15.62
C LEU A 119 -18.02 39.88 -15.53
N VAL A 120 -17.32 39.62 -16.63
CA VAL A 120 -16.34 38.55 -16.75
C VAL A 120 -14.93 39.18 -16.63
N PHE A 121 -14.08 38.58 -15.77
CA PHE A 121 -12.71 39.02 -15.61
C PHE A 121 -11.74 37.87 -15.54
N MET A 122 -10.53 38.16 -15.94
CA MET A 122 -9.42 37.20 -15.93
C MET A 122 -8.24 37.84 -15.19
N GLU A 123 -7.66 37.11 -14.23
CA GLU A 123 -6.52 37.58 -13.45
C GLU A 123 -5.26 36.79 -13.87
N GLN A 124 -4.17 37.56 -14.07
CA GLN A 124 -2.85 37.01 -14.39
C GLN A 124 -2.83 35.99 -15.56
N PRO A 125 -3.59 36.20 -16.69
CA PRO A 125 -3.53 35.27 -17.80
C PRO A 125 -2.17 35.28 -18.50
N SER A 126 -1.87 34.15 -19.11
CA SER A 126 -0.80 34.07 -20.12
C SER A 126 -1.29 34.69 -21.44
N ILE A 127 -0.36 35.34 -22.16
CA ILE A 127 -0.61 36.01 -23.41
C ILE A 127 0.15 35.30 -24.52
N TYR A 128 -0.55 34.92 -25.57
CA TYR A 128 0.02 34.23 -26.73
C TYR A 128 -0.32 34.98 -28.02
N THR A 129 0.59 34.90 -28.98
CA THR A 129 0.21 35.12 -30.38
C THR A 129 -0.64 33.94 -30.84
N VAL A 130 -1.35 34.09 -31.95
CA VAL A 130 -2.17 33.04 -32.55
C VAL A 130 -1.32 31.79 -32.84
N ASP A 131 -0.19 31.97 -33.51
CA ASP A 131 0.71 30.87 -33.84
C ASP A 131 1.29 30.16 -32.62
N GLU A 132 1.75 30.93 -31.64
CA GLU A 132 2.26 30.36 -30.37
C GLU A 132 1.21 29.53 -29.64
N TYR A 133 -0.05 29.92 -29.70
CA TYR A 133 -1.14 29.20 -29.04
C TYR A 133 -1.45 27.89 -29.74
N TYR A 134 -1.63 27.92 -31.06
CA TYR A 134 -1.97 26.71 -31.81
C TYR A 134 -0.82 25.71 -31.87
N ILE A 135 0.44 26.14 -31.84
CA ILE A 135 1.59 25.24 -31.66
C ILE A 135 1.48 24.51 -30.29
N ARG A 136 1.04 25.19 -29.22
CA ARG A 136 0.87 24.56 -27.91
C ARG A 136 -0.38 23.68 -27.84
N GLN A 137 -1.42 24.02 -28.59
CA GLN A 137 -2.65 23.25 -28.70
C GLN A 137 -2.43 21.89 -29.40
N SER A 138 -1.50 21.84 -30.34
CA SER A 138 -1.19 20.61 -31.10
C SER A 138 -0.62 19.47 -30.25
N SER A 139 -0.30 19.71 -28.97
CA SER A 139 0.22 18.70 -28.06
C SER A 139 -0.10 19.06 -26.61
N MET A 140 -0.22 18.05 -25.76
CA MET A 140 -0.35 18.24 -24.32
C MET A 140 0.97 18.74 -23.73
N GLN A 141 0.93 19.81 -22.95
CA GLN A 141 2.14 20.43 -22.38
C GLN A 141 2.48 19.79 -21.02
N PRO A 142 3.67 19.21 -20.83
CA PRO A 142 4.03 18.57 -19.58
C PRO A 142 4.22 19.59 -18.47
N VAL A 143 3.79 19.22 -17.26
CA VAL A 143 4.00 19.97 -16.00
C VAL A 143 4.87 19.12 -15.08
N TYR A 144 6.13 19.53 -14.91
CA TYR A 144 7.10 18.80 -14.09
C TYR A 144 7.05 19.18 -12.60
N PRO A 145 7.54 18.33 -11.70
CA PRO A 145 7.91 18.75 -10.36
C PRO A 145 9.05 19.78 -10.45
N LEU A 146 8.97 20.84 -9.63
CA LEU A 146 9.91 21.95 -9.70
C LEU A 146 10.43 22.30 -8.30
N THR A 147 11.67 22.80 -8.25
CA THR A 147 12.28 23.43 -7.07
C THR A 147 12.34 24.96 -7.24
N ALA A 148 12.56 25.68 -6.15
CA ALA A 148 12.68 27.15 -6.19
C ALA A 148 13.82 27.56 -7.13
N GLY A 149 13.49 28.32 -8.18
CA GLY A 149 14.44 28.78 -9.20
C GLY A 149 14.51 27.94 -10.48
N LEU A 150 13.94 26.72 -10.49
CA LEU A 150 13.80 25.89 -11.69
C LEU A 150 12.44 26.18 -12.35
N THR A 151 12.42 26.44 -13.65
CA THR A 151 11.17 26.68 -14.40
C THR A 151 10.80 25.48 -15.24
N ASN A 152 9.51 25.27 -15.47
CA ASN A 152 9.00 24.17 -16.31
C ASN A 152 9.60 24.20 -17.73
N ASN A 153 9.79 25.40 -18.29
CA ASN A 153 10.41 25.57 -19.62
C ASN A 153 11.89 25.15 -19.65
N MET A 154 12.63 25.31 -18.54
CA MET A 154 14.01 24.82 -18.44
C MET A 154 14.04 23.30 -18.49
N VAL A 155 13.14 22.64 -17.74
CA VAL A 155 13.04 21.19 -17.75
C VAL A 155 12.64 20.67 -19.13
N ILE A 156 11.59 21.25 -19.77
CA ILE A 156 11.16 20.89 -21.12
C ILE A 156 12.32 20.95 -22.12
N LYS A 157 13.09 22.05 -22.10
CA LYS A 157 14.23 22.21 -23.03
C LYS A 157 15.32 21.18 -22.79
N ALA A 158 15.63 20.90 -21.53
CA ALA A 158 16.65 19.92 -21.17
C ALA A 158 16.23 18.49 -21.56
N VAL A 159 14.98 18.10 -21.29
CA VAL A 159 14.43 16.79 -21.68
C VAL A 159 14.45 16.62 -23.21
N LYS A 160 14.05 17.65 -23.98
CA LYS A 160 14.12 17.58 -25.46
C LYS A 160 15.54 17.33 -25.97
N GLN A 161 16.53 18.02 -25.40
CA GLN A 161 17.93 17.81 -25.77
C GLN A 161 18.42 16.38 -25.47
N CYS A 162 17.93 15.76 -24.38
CA CYS A 162 18.26 14.38 -24.08
C CYS A 162 17.81 13.41 -25.20
N PHE A 163 16.60 13.58 -25.73
CA PHE A 163 16.09 12.76 -26.82
C PHE A 163 16.76 13.04 -28.18
N GLU A 164 17.30 14.25 -28.40
CA GLU A 164 18.07 14.61 -29.57
C GLU A 164 19.50 14.01 -29.57
N SER A 165 20.11 13.89 -28.39
CA SER A 165 21.49 13.41 -28.24
C SER A 165 21.62 11.90 -28.10
N GLY A 166 20.52 11.17 -27.96
CA GLY A 166 20.47 9.73 -27.77
C GLY A 166 19.09 9.33 -27.26
N GLY A 167 18.90 8.07 -26.98
CA GLY A 167 17.60 7.60 -26.50
C GLY A 167 17.68 6.21 -25.94
N TYR A 168 16.52 5.66 -25.72
CA TYR A 168 16.34 4.28 -25.33
C TYR A 168 16.52 3.37 -26.55
N GLU A 169 17.13 2.22 -26.34
CA GLU A 169 17.15 1.10 -27.26
C GLU A 169 16.15 0.07 -26.77
N GLU A 170 15.36 -0.51 -27.69
CA GLU A 170 14.36 -1.51 -27.35
C GLU A 170 15.02 -2.74 -26.73
N PHE A 171 14.58 -3.12 -25.55
CA PHE A 171 15.12 -4.25 -24.80
C PHE A 171 14.19 -5.47 -24.81
N LEU A 172 12.92 -5.28 -25.17
CA LEU A 172 11.96 -6.37 -25.25
C LEU A 172 11.99 -7.04 -26.61
N PRO A 173 11.98 -8.37 -26.67
CA PRO A 173 11.78 -9.11 -27.91
C PRO A 173 10.46 -8.75 -28.60
N GLU A 174 10.45 -8.79 -29.94
CA GLU A 174 9.29 -8.42 -30.77
C GLU A 174 8.01 -9.17 -30.41
N TRP A 175 8.14 -10.45 -30.01
CA TRP A 175 6.98 -11.25 -29.62
C TRP A 175 6.28 -10.70 -28.36
N ILE A 176 7.03 -10.10 -27.43
CA ILE A 176 6.46 -9.46 -26.23
C ILE A 176 5.70 -8.21 -26.61
N LEU A 177 6.28 -7.38 -27.48
CA LEU A 177 5.64 -6.16 -27.97
C LEU A 177 4.32 -6.47 -28.69
N THR A 178 4.36 -7.40 -29.62
CA THR A 178 3.20 -7.81 -30.43
C THR A 178 2.11 -8.45 -29.57
N LYS A 179 2.48 -9.39 -28.68
CA LYS A 179 1.51 -10.08 -27.81
C LYS A 179 0.72 -9.13 -26.90
N ASN A 180 1.38 -8.09 -26.41
CA ASN A 180 0.80 -7.21 -25.41
C ASN A 180 0.33 -5.86 -25.98
N ASP A 181 0.41 -5.68 -27.30
CA ASP A 181 0.09 -4.42 -27.98
C ASP A 181 0.80 -3.24 -27.32
N LEU A 182 2.14 -3.29 -27.34
CA LEU A 182 3.03 -2.29 -26.74
C LEU A 182 3.75 -1.51 -27.83
N ILE A 183 3.87 -0.21 -27.61
CA ILE A 183 4.70 0.66 -28.47
C ILE A 183 6.18 0.50 -28.11
N ASP A 184 7.06 0.86 -29.04
CA ASP A 184 8.51 0.90 -28.87
C ASP A 184 8.94 1.77 -27.66
N GLU A 185 10.02 1.36 -26.95
CA GLU A 185 10.48 2.02 -25.72
C GLU A 185 10.80 3.50 -25.93
N LYS A 186 11.53 3.83 -26.99
CA LYS A 186 11.91 5.22 -27.31
C LYS A 186 10.68 6.07 -27.57
N LYS A 187 9.68 5.52 -28.28
CA LYS A 187 8.41 6.21 -28.53
C LYS A 187 7.65 6.42 -27.24
N ALA A 188 7.61 5.42 -26.35
CA ALA A 188 6.92 5.53 -25.08
C ALA A 188 7.53 6.61 -24.18
N HIS A 189 8.85 6.60 -24.02
CA HIS A 189 9.54 7.62 -23.23
C HIS A 189 9.45 9.02 -23.82
N TYR A 190 9.43 9.16 -25.15
CA TYR A 190 9.16 10.46 -25.76
C TYR A 190 7.72 10.92 -25.54
N ALA A 191 6.76 10.03 -25.79
CA ALA A 191 5.34 10.35 -25.71
C ALA A 191 4.85 10.58 -24.28
N ILE A 192 5.48 10.01 -23.24
CA ILE A 192 5.17 10.34 -21.86
C ILE A 192 5.54 11.80 -21.52
N HIS A 193 6.55 12.36 -22.16
CA HIS A 193 6.93 13.76 -21.97
C HIS A 193 6.17 14.72 -22.89
N PHE A 194 5.93 14.33 -24.16
CA PHE A 194 5.38 15.18 -25.20
C PHE A 194 4.27 14.47 -26.00
N PRO A 195 3.18 14.05 -25.31
CA PRO A 195 2.10 13.36 -26.01
C PRO A 195 1.32 14.31 -26.91
N LYS A 196 0.91 13.83 -28.07
CA LYS A 196 0.03 14.58 -28.98
C LYS A 196 -1.38 14.65 -28.43
N ASP A 197 -1.86 13.53 -27.90
CA ASP A 197 -3.20 13.41 -27.37
C ASP A 197 -3.26 12.44 -26.16
N ARG A 198 -4.46 12.28 -25.60
CA ARG A 198 -4.68 11.39 -24.44
C ARG A 198 -4.47 9.91 -24.77
N ASN A 199 -4.67 9.50 -26.02
CA ASN A 199 -4.49 8.12 -26.42
C ASN A 199 -3.01 7.75 -26.49
N GLU A 200 -2.20 8.62 -27.11
CA GLU A 200 -0.73 8.44 -27.15
C GLU A 200 -0.14 8.44 -25.73
N LEU A 201 -0.63 9.32 -24.84
CA LEU A 201 -0.26 9.32 -23.42
C LEU A 201 -0.61 8.01 -22.73
N ALA A 202 -1.81 7.47 -22.98
CA ALA A 202 -2.25 6.20 -22.40
C ALA A 202 -1.39 5.02 -22.85
N GLN A 203 -1.03 4.98 -24.15
CA GLN A 203 -0.14 3.96 -24.71
C GLN A 203 1.28 4.06 -24.11
N ALA A 204 1.81 5.28 -23.98
CA ALA A 204 3.11 5.52 -23.36
C ALA A 204 3.13 5.06 -21.90
N ARG A 205 2.12 5.42 -21.13
CA ARG A 205 1.97 4.97 -19.74
C ARG A 205 1.84 3.44 -19.65
N LYS A 206 1.00 2.83 -20.51
CA LYS A 206 0.84 1.36 -20.57
C LYS A 206 2.19 0.68 -20.75
N ARG A 207 3.03 1.17 -21.69
CA ARG A 207 4.34 0.61 -21.98
C ARG A 207 5.28 0.73 -20.76
N ILE A 208 5.47 1.91 -20.22
CA ILE A 208 6.42 2.14 -19.11
C ILE A 208 6.00 1.37 -17.87
N ILE A 209 4.70 1.35 -17.51
CA ILE A 209 4.17 0.57 -16.42
C ILE A 209 4.36 -0.94 -16.65
N PHE A 210 4.15 -1.40 -17.89
CA PHE A 210 4.41 -2.79 -18.25
C PHE A 210 5.89 -3.14 -18.06
N ASP A 211 6.82 -2.31 -18.49
CA ASP A 211 8.26 -2.53 -18.35
C ASP A 211 8.66 -2.66 -16.87
N GLU A 212 8.19 -1.75 -16.02
CA GLU A 212 8.43 -1.79 -14.58
C GLU A 212 7.95 -3.11 -13.96
N PHE A 213 6.71 -3.49 -14.24
CA PHE A 213 6.11 -4.71 -13.69
C PHE A 213 6.69 -5.98 -14.30
N PHE A 214 7.04 -5.97 -15.57
CA PHE A 214 7.63 -7.12 -16.26
C PHE A 214 9.03 -7.41 -15.75
N LEU A 215 9.89 -6.41 -15.62
CA LEU A 215 11.22 -6.57 -15.05
C LEU A 215 11.15 -7.05 -13.60
N PHE A 216 10.25 -6.46 -12.80
CA PHE A 216 10.03 -6.86 -11.41
C PHE A 216 9.57 -8.33 -11.29
N THR A 217 8.53 -8.72 -12.03
CA THR A 217 8.00 -10.09 -11.97
C THR A 217 8.97 -11.12 -12.56
N THR A 218 9.74 -10.74 -13.57
CA THR A 218 10.76 -11.61 -14.17
C THR A 218 11.93 -11.81 -13.19
N ASN A 219 12.38 -10.77 -12.52
CA ASN A 219 13.44 -10.87 -11.51
C ASN A 219 13.03 -11.81 -10.36
N ILE A 220 11.82 -11.65 -9.80
CA ILE A 220 11.28 -12.56 -8.78
C ILE A 220 11.27 -14.02 -9.27
N ARG A 221 10.83 -14.25 -10.52
CA ARG A 221 10.77 -15.62 -11.07
C ARG A 221 12.15 -16.22 -11.32
N CYS A 222 13.13 -15.43 -11.76
CA CYS A 222 14.52 -15.86 -11.86
C CYS A 222 15.08 -16.25 -10.49
N ALA A 223 14.86 -15.43 -9.47
CA ALA A 223 15.27 -15.72 -8.10
C ALA A 223 14.60 -17.00 -7.56
N LYS A 224 13.30 -17.19 -7.85
CA LYS A 224 12.60 -18.45 -7.51
C LYS A 224 13.22 -19.66 -8.22
N SER A 225 13.51 -19.55 -9.52
CA SER A 225 14.12 -20.66 -10.28
C SER A 225 15.50 -21.03 -9.74
N ALA A 226 16.29 -20.07 -9.29
CA ALA A 226 17.58 -20.32 -8.67
C ALA A 226 17.45 -21.06 -7.32
N ARG A 227 16.47 -20.68 -6.49
CA ARG A 227 16.18 -21.35 -5.20
C ARG A 227 15.55 -22.74 -5.36
N LEU A 228 14.76 -22.98 -6.40
CA LEU A 228 14.17 -24.30 -6.69
C LEU A 228 15.21 -25.37 -7.04
N ASN A 229 16.48 -25.00 -7.22
CA ASN A 229 17.60 -25.93 -7.40
C ASN A 229 18.25 -26.32 -6.08
N GLU A 230 17.80 -25.81 -4.92
CA GLU A 230 18.31 -26.21 -3.61
C GLU A 230 17.62 -27.52 -3.19
N ASP A 231 18.42 -28.56 -2.95
CA ASP A 231 17.93 -29.87 -2.50
C ASP A 231 17.33 -29.76 -1.09
N ASN A 232 16.21 -30.45 -0.89
CA ASN A 232 15.57 -30.50 0.43
C ASN A 232 16.42 -31.41 1.37
N LEU A 233 17.08 -30.76 2.34
CA LEU A 233 17.85 -31.46 3.37
C LEU A 233 16.97 -32.06 4.48
N TYR A 234 15.74 -31.58 4.62
CA TYR A 234 14.82 -31.89 5.70
C TYR A 234 13.53 -32.53 5.18
N ARG A 235 13.56 -33.79 4.75
CA ARG A 235 12.35 -34.47 4.32
C ARG A 235 11.49 -34.83 5.53
N ILE A 236 10.32 -34.22 5.62
CA ILE A 236 9.39 -34.34 6.72
C ILE A 236 8.08 -34.91 6.20
N THR A 237 7.65 -36.02 6.80
CA THR A 237 6.39 -36.69 6.47
C THR A 237 5.39 -36.56 7.61
N GLU A 238 4.14 -36.91 7.39
CA GLU A 238 3.11 -36.89 8.42
C GLU A 238 3.44 -37.88 9.56
N SER A 239 3.47 -37.36 10.78
CA SER A 239 3.84 -38.09 11.98
C SER A 239 2.62 -38.70 12.70
N GLY A 240 2.87 -39.72 13.54
CA GLY A 240 1.83 -40.26 14.43
C GLY A 240 1.31 -39.24 15.43
N GLU A 241 2.17 -38.34 15.91
CA GLU A 241 1.87 -37.28 16.85
C GLU A 241 0.91 -36.25 16.25
N ALA A 242 1.15 -35.84 15.00
CA ALA A 242 0.26 -34.91 14.28
C ALA A 242 -1.11 -35.53 14.02
N LEU A 243 -1.14 -36.83 13.62
CA LEU A 243 -2.39 -37.56 13.48
C LEU A 243 -3.15 -37.72 14.79
N HIS A 244 -2.43 -37.93 15.91
CA HIS A 244 -3.02 -37.98 17.25
C HIS A 244 -3.66 -36.64 17.62
N VAL A 245 -2.94 -35.54 17.41
CA VAL A 245 -3.48 -34.19 17.63
C VAL A 245 -4.71 -33.96 16.77
N LEU A 246 -4.70 -34.27 15.49
CA LEU A 246 -5.83 -34.11 14.57
C LEU A 246 -7.09 -34.83 15.06
N LYS A 247 -6.94 -36.05 15.60
CA LYS A 247 -8.06 -36.82 16.15
C LYS A 247 -8.65 -36.24 17.44
N ASN A 248 -7.81 -35.56 18.23
CA ASN A 248 -8.20 -34.96 19.54
C ASN A 248 -8.62 -33.51 19.46
N LEU A 249 -8.57 -32.87 18.29
CA LEU A 249 -9.08 -31.52 18.14
C LEU A 249 -10.58 -31.47 18.47
N PRO A 250 -11.06 -30.43 19.18
CA PRO A 250 -12.49 -30.27 19.52
C PRO A 250 -13.37 -29.94 18.31
N TYR A 251 -12.78 -29.87 17.10
CA TYR A 251 -13.44 -29.59 15.82
C TYR A 251 -12.72 -30.32 14.68
N SER A 252 -13.41 -30.53 13.58
CA SER A 252 -12.79 -31.05 12.36
C SER A 252 -12.22 -29.94 11.50
N LEU A 253 -11.10 -30.17 10.84
CA LEU A 253 -10.58 -29.25 9.85
C LEU A 253 -11.59 -29.07 8.70
N THR A 254 -11.72 -27.83 8.21
CA THR A 254 -12.51 -27.51 7.02
C THR A 254 -11.90 -28.14 5.76
N GLY A 255 -12.65 -28.17 4.66
CA GLY A 255 -12.15 -28.67 3.38
C GLY A 255 -10.92 -27.91 2.90
N ALA A 256 -10.95 -26.57 3.00
CA ALA A 256 -9.80 -25.71 2.66
C ALA A 256 -8.59 -25.96 3.56
N GLN A 257 -8.78 -26.15 4.86
CA GLN A 257 -7.70 -26.46 5.80
C GLN A 257 -7.05 -27.83 5.50
N LYS A 258 -7.86 -28.87 5.23
CA LYS A 258 -7.34 -30.20 4.85
C LYS A 258 -6.53 -30.13 3.56
N LYS A 259 -7.01 -29.40 2.57
CA LYS A 259 -6.30 -29.19 1.30
C LYS A 259 -4.94 -28.53 1.54
N VAL A 260 -4.92 -27.41 2.29
CA VAL A 260 -3.67 -26.66 2.56
C VAL A 260 -2.71 -27.52 3.41
N TYR A 261 -3.21 -28.27 4.37
CA TYR A 261 -2.37 -29.20 5.14
C TYR A 261 -1.73 -30.29 4.26
N SER A 262 -2.49 -30.87 3.34
CA SER A 262 -1.95 -31.81 2.36
C SER A 262 -0.91 -31.18 1.43
N GLU A 263 -1.11 -29.94 1.00
CA GLU A 263 -0.13 -29.18 0.20
C GLU A 263 1.19 -28.97 0.99
N ILE A 264 1.11 -28.61 2.28
CA ILE A 264 2.27 -28.47 3.16
C ILE A 264 3.03 -29.78 3.30
N LEU A 265 2.33 -30.89 3.57
CA LEU A 265 2.94 -32.20 3.72
C LEU A 265 3.63 -32.66 2.44
N ASN A 266 2.98 -32.48 1.29
CA ASN A 266 3.56 -32.85 0.00
C ASN A 266 4.85 -32.06 -0.28
N ASP A 267 4.87 -30.79 0.02
CA ASP A 267 6.06 -29.94 -0.17
C ASP A 267 7.18 -30.33 0.79
N MET A 268 6.88 -30.48 2.08
CA MET A 268 7.88 -30.86 3.09
C MET A 268 8.49 -32.26 2.84
N GLY A 269 7.72 -33.16 2.23
CA GLY A 269 8.16 -34.50 1.84
C GLY A 269 8.84 -34.60 0.47
N SER A 270 8.82 -33.51 -0.33
CA SER A 270 9.36 -33.45 -1.68
C SER A 270 10.90 -33.34 -1.72
N ASP A 271 11.48 -33.43 -2.91
CA ASP A 271 12.93 -33.25 -3.13
C ASP A 271 13.37 -31.80 -3.06
N LYS A 272 12.44 -30.83 -2.93
CA LYS A 272 12.70 -29.40 -2.93
C LYS A 272 12.25 -28.75 -1.63
N THR A 273 12.98 -27.70 -1.23
CA THR A 273 12.62 -26.94 -0.04
C THR A 273 11.30 -26.18 -0.22
N MET A 274 10.37 -26.36 0.71
CA MET A 274 9.08 -25.65 0.71
C MET A 274 9.26 -24.16 0.98
N ASN A 275 8.60 -23.33 0.17
CA ASN A 275 8.48 -21.88 0.41
C ASN A 275 7.04 -21.45 0.13
N ARG A 276 6.17 -21.40 1.16
CA ARG A 276 4.71 -21.32 1.02
C ARG A 276 4.07 -20.18 1.78
N LEU A 277 3.20 -19.41 1.10
CA LEU A 277 2.30 -18.43 1.71
C LEU A 277 0.94 -19.06 2.02
N ILE A 278 0.55 -19.06 3.28
CA ILE A 278 -0.81 -19.42 3.71
C ILE A 278 -1.61 -18.16 3.91
N GLN A 279 -2.55 -17.91 3.01
CA GLN A 279 -3.42 -16.74 3.04
C GLN A 279 -4.84 -17.15 3.45
N GLY A 280 -5.47 -16.35 4.31
CA GLY A 280 -6.85 -16.57 4.73
C GLY A 280 -7.33 -15.48 5.64
N ASP A 281 -8.64 -15.31 5.74
CA ASP A 281 -9.28 -14.31 6.60
C ASP A 281 -8.88 -14.46 8.08
N VAL A 282 -9.09 -13.41 8.86
CA VAL A 282 -8.91 -13.48 10.32
C VAL A 282 -9.77 -14.60 10.89
N GLY A 283 -9.11 -15.52 11.61
CA GLY A 283 -9.80 -16.66 12.23
C GLY A 283 -10.19 -17.80 11.28
N SER A 284 -9.62 -17.87 10.07
CA SER A 284 -9.77 -19.06 9.20
C SER A 284 -9.00 -20.30 9.69
N GLY A 285 -8.23 -20.18 10.79
CA GLY A 285 -7.53 -21.31 11.41
C GLY A 285 -6.16 -21.60 10.81
N LYS A 286 -5.44 -20.61 10.27
CA LYS A 286 -4.07 -20.75 9.76
C LYS A 286 -3.09 -21.27 10.82
N THR A 287 -3.26 -20.84 12.06
CA THR A 287 -2.38 -21.20 13.18
C THR A 287 -2.32 -22.70 13.47
N ILE A 288 -3.45 -23.43 13.35
CA ILE A 288 -3.43 -24.88 13.57
C ILE A 288 -2.66 -25.61 12.49
N LEU A 289 -2.68 -25.13 11.24
CA LEU A 289 -1.88 -25.68 10.14
C LEU A 289 -0.38 -25.51 10.39
N ALA A 290 0.00 -24.32 10.91
CA ALA A 290 1.37 -24.05 11.33
C ALA A 290 1.80 -24.98 12.48
N PHE A 291 0.96 -25.17 13.49
CA PHE A 291 1.26 -26.07 14.61
C PHE A 291 1.40 -27.53 14.18
N LEU A 292 0.55 -28.00 13.29
CA LEU A 292 0.67 -29.36 12.74
C LEU A 292 1.97 -29.54 11.94
N ALA A 293 2.37 -28.55 11.15
CA ALA A 293 3.66 -28.57 10.45
C ALA A 293 4.84 -28.58 11.44
N MET A 294 4.78 -27.79 12.52
CA MET A 294 5.79 -27.77 13.59
C MET A 294 5.87 -29.13 14.29
N ILE A 295 4.73 -29.77 14.61
CA ILE A 295 4.70 -31.11 15.25
C ILE A 295 5.32 -32.15 14.36
N ASN A 296 5.04 -32.16 13.05
CA ASN A 296 5.67 -33.08 12.10
C ASN A 296 7.20 -32.88 12.05
N THR A 297 7.64 -31.61 12.13
CA THR A 297 9.07 -31.24 12.13
C THR A 297 9.77 -31.75 13.39
N ALA A 298 9.15 -31.57 14.57
CA ALA A 298 9.68 -32.04 15.84
C ALA A 298 9.72 -33.58 15.92
N ALA A 299 8.69 -34.25 15.44
CA ALA A 299 8.64 -35.70 15.36
C ALA A 299 9.72 -36.31 14.45
N ALA A 300 10.20 -35.55 13.46
CA ALA A 300 11.35 -35.92 12.63
C ALA A 300 12.72 -35.58 13.29
N GLY A 301 12.73 -35.03 14.50
CA GLY A 301 13.94 -34.69 15.26
C GLY A 301 14.56 -33.31 14.92
N TRP A 302 13.78 -32.42 14.30
CA TRP A 302 14.26 -31.09 13.88
C TRP A 302 13.58 -29.95 14.62
N GLN A 303 14.27 -28.81 14.71
CA GLN A 303 13.71 -27.60 15.32
C GLN A 303 12.80 -26.85 14.36
N SER A 304 11.74 -26.24 14.90
CA SER A 304 10.86 -25.31 14.18
C SER A 304 10.77 -23.96 14.87
N ILE A 305 10.77 -22.90 14.07
CA ILE A 305 10.77 -21.51 14.51
C ILE A 305 9.47 -20.85 14.08
N LEU A 306 8.77 -20.16 15.02
CA LEU A 306 7.62 -19.35 14.72
C LEU A 306 7.88 -17.92 15.18
N MET A 307 7.94 -16.99 14.23
CA MET A 307 8.14 -15.57 14.49
C MET A 307 6.82 -14.80 14.40
N ALA A 308 6.50 -14.05 15.44
CA ALA A 308 5.33 -13.17 15.52
C ALA A 308 5.75 -11.69 15.59
N PRO A 309 4.93 -10.76 15.05
CA PRO A 309 5.27 -9.34 14.99
C PRO A 309 5.28 -8.63 16.35
N THR A 310 4.59 -9.19 17.34
CA THR A 310 4.48 -8.59 18.68
C THR A 310 4.68 -9.61 19.76
N GLU A 311 5.14 -9.17 20.93
CA GLU A 311 5.33 -10.02 22.11
C GLU A 311 4.04 -10.69 22.59
N VAL A 312 2.94 -9.96 22.49
CA VAL A 312 1.63 -10.48 22.87
C VAL A 312 1.23 -11.66 21.98
N LEU A 313 1.40 -11.51 20.67
CA LEU A 313 1.08 -12.60 19.72
C LEU A 313 2.03 -13.78 19.88
N ALA A 314 3.33 -13.51 20.09
CA ALA A 314 4.31 -14.56 20.37
C ALA A 314 3.93 -15.37 21.63
N ARG A 315 3.53 -14.68 22.70
CA ARG A 315 3.05 -15.33 23.93
C ARG A 315 1.79 -16.14 23.71
N GLN A 316 0.83 -15.63 22.95
CA GLN A 316 -0.41 -16.37 22.63
C GLN A 316 -0.11 -17.64 21.82
N HIS A 317 0.78 -17.58 20.84
CA HIS A 317 1.19 -18.76 20.10
C HIS A 317 1.90 -19.77 21.00
N TYR A 318 2.78 -19.31 21.90
CA TYR A 318 3.47 -20.14 22.87
C TYR A 318 2.49 -20.84 23.81
N GLU A 319 1.56 -20.10 24.43
CA GLU A 319 0.56 -20.65 25.33
C GLU A 319 -0.35 -21.67 24.61
N ALA A 320 -0.82 -21.33 23.40
CA ALA A 320 -1.69 -22.20 22.60
C ALA A 320 -1.00 -23.49 22.16
N LEU A 321 0.28 -23.41 21.75
CA LEU A 321 1.04 -24.60 21.37
C LEU A 321 1.38 -25.46 22.60
N THR A 322 1.78 -24.85 23.71
CA THR A 322 2.04 -25.56 24.99
C THR A 322 0.77 -26.28 25.47
N GLU A 323 -0.38 -25.61 25.47
CA GLU A 323 -1.67 -26.24 25.82
C GLU A 323 -1.99 -27.43 24.89
N LEU A 324 -1.68 -27.32 23.60
CA LEU A 324 -1.90 -28.39 22.62
C LEU A 324 -0.99 -29.59 22.90
N ILE A 325 0.29 -29.34 23.23
CA ILE A 325 1.27 -30.35 23.62
C ILE A 325 0.81 -31.09 24.89
N ASP A 326 0.47 -30.35 25.93
CA ASP A 326 0.07 -30.89 27.24
C ASP A 326 -1.22 -31.72 27.13
N LYS A 327 -2.23 -31.23 26.41
CA LYS A 327 -3.50 -31.94 26.21
C LYS A 327 -3.33 -33.29 25.47
N ASN A 328 -2.38 -33.34 24.55
CA ASN A 328 -2.10 -34.53 23.77
C ASN A 328 -0.96 -35.36 24.37
N ARG A 329 -0.36 -34.97 25.48
CA ARG A 329 0.75 -35.63 26.18
C ARG A 329 1.93 -35.91 25.24
N LEU A 330 2.28 -34.94 24.41
CA LEU A 330 3.44 -35.01 23.53
C LEU A 330 4.72 -34.69 24.31
N ASP A 331 5.78 -35.42 24.03
CA ASP A 331 7.09 -35.17 24.67
C ASP A 331 7.93 -34.20 23.84
N PHE A 332 7.48 -32.94 23.77
CA PHE A 332 8.17 -31.86 23.05
C PHE A 332 8.34 -30.61 23.91
N THR A 333 9.46 -29.93 23.75
CA THR A 333 9.81 -28.72 24.49
C THR A 333 9.57 -27.46 23.68
N CYS A 334 8.77 -26.53 24.24
CA CYS A 334 8.50 -25.22 23.63
C CYS A 334 9.21 -24.12 24.40
N VAL A 335 9.89 -23.21 23.68
CA VAL A 335 10.63 -22.08 24.26
C VAL A 335 10.13 -20.75 23.68
N LEU A 336 9.92 -19.75 24.56
CA LEU A 336 9.58 -18.37 24.17
C LEU A 336 10.81 -17.48 24.28
N LEU A 337 11.12 -16.71 23.21
CA LEU A 337 12.20 -15.71 23.22
C LEU A 337 11.69 -14.36 22.71
N THR A 338 11.54 -13.39 23.64
CA THR A 338 11.08 -12.02 23.34
C THR A 338 11.95 -10.98 24.02
N GLY A 339 11.83 -9.71 23.56
CA GLY A 339 12.61 -8.59 24.12
C GLY A 339 12.28 -8.28 25.58
N ALA A 340 11.06 -8.53 26.07
CA ALA A 340 10.61 -8.22 27.43
C ALA A 340 11.06 -9.26 28.48
N LEU A 341 11.62 -10.39 28.09
CA LEU A 341 12.13 -11.39 29.04
C LEU A 341 13.31 -10.84 29.83
N THR A 342 13.44 -11.27 31.09
CA THR A 342 14.61 -10.99 31.90
C THR A 342 15.86 -11.64 31.29
N GLU A 343 17.04 -11.07 31.50
CA GLU A 343 18.29 -11.58 30.92
C GLU A 343 18.58 -13.04 31.35
N ALA A 344 18.20 -13.43 32.56
CA ALA A 344 18.32 -14.83 33.00
C ALA A 344 17.46 -15.78 32.16
N LYS A 345 16.19 -15.40 31.89
CA LYS A 345 15.29 -16.19 31.05
C LYS A 345 15.71 -16.21 29.60
N LYS A 346 16.26 -15.09 29.09
CA LYS A 346 16.81 -15.05 27.71
C LYS A 346 18.01 -16.00 27.57
N ARG A 347 18.87 -16.06 28.57
CA ARG A 347 20.04 -16.95 28.56
C ARG A 347 19.61 -18.42 28.59
N ASP A 348 18.70 -18.81 29.50
CA ASP A 348 18.15 -20.16 29.57
C ASP A 348 17.49 -20.57 28.23
N ALA A 349 16.67 -19.67 27.66
CA ALA A 349 16.04 -19.90 26.35
C ALA A 349 17.10 -20.11 25.25
N LYS A 350 18.13 -19.26 25.18
CA LYS A 350 19.20 -19.41 24.20
C LYS A 350 20.00 -20.70 24.38
N GLU A 351 20.29 -21.10 25.60
CA GLU A 351 20.96 -22.37 25.90
C GLU A 351 20.15 -23.56 25.40
N LYS A 352 18.85 -23.61 25.65
CA LYS A 352 17.95 -24.67 25.15
C LYS A 352 17.82 -24.69 23.61
N ILE A 353 17.84 -23.52 22.97
CA ILE A 353 17.82 -23.39 21.52
C ILE A 353 19.11 -23.98 20.92
N THR A 354 20.28 -23.57 21.44
CA THR A 354 21.59 -23.97 20.92
C THR A 354 21.90 -25.44 21.23
N SER A 355 21.49 -25.95 22.39
CA SER A 355 21.65 -27.39 22.73
C SER A 355 20.77 -28.31 21.88
N GLY A 356 19.66 -27.80 21.32
CA GLY A 356 18.64 -28.57 20.61
C GLY A 356 17.64 -29.26 21.55
N GLU A 357 17.57 -28.84 22.83
CA GLU A 357 16.54 -29.28 23.76
C GLU A 357 15.18 -28.67 23.40
N ALA A 358 15.16 -27.48 22.78
CA ALA A 358 13.93 -26.84 22.32
C ALA A 358 13.55 -27.35 20.94
N ASP A 359 12.41 -28.03 20.82
CA ASP A 359 11.82 -28.48 19.54
C ASP A 359 11.07 -27.33 18.87
N PHE A 360 10.33 -26.51 19.66
CA PHE A 360 9.57 -25.38 19.20
C PHE A 360 10.11 -24.08 19.77
N ILE A 361 10.42 -23.15 18.89
CA ILE A 361 10.99 -21.86 19.25
C ILE A 361 10.06 -20.77 18.77
N ILE A 362 9.41 -20.08 19.69
CA ILE A 362 8.46 -19.01 19.41
C ILE A 362 9.02 -17.68 19.89
N GLY A 363 8.94 -16.62 19.10
CA GLY A 363 9.42 -15.32 19.52
C GLY A 363 9.11 -14.18 18.57
N THR A 364 9.77 -13.05 18.82
CA THR A 364 9.67 -11.84 17.99
C THR A 364 10.97 -11.67 17.19
N HIS A 365 11.23 -10.46 16.69
CA HIS A 365 12.50 -10.09 16.05
C HIS A 365 13.75 -10.41 16.93
N ALA A 366 13.59 -10.68 18.22
CA ALA A 366 14.66 -11.14 19.08
C ALA A 366 15.31 -12.46 18.59
N LEU A 367 14.59 -13.26 17.79
CA LEU A 367 15.11 -14.49 17.16
C LEU A 367 16.13 -14.21 16.04
N ILE A 368 16.09 -13.01 15.45
CA ILE A 368 16.96 -12.62 14.32
C ILE A 368 18.25 -11.96 14.83
N THR A 369 18.25 -11.44 16.06
CA THR A 369 19.39 -10.72 16.62
C THR A 369 20.63 -11.59 16.73
N ASP A 370 21.81 -10.96 16.71
CA ASP A 370 23.07 -11.63 16.91
C ASP A 370 23.14 -12.33 18.28
N GLY A 371 23.71 -13.53 18.30
CA GLY A 371 23.84 -14.35 19.53
C GLY A 371 22.67 -15.30 19.80
N VAL A 372 21.81 -15.57 18.80
CA VAL A 372 20.90 -16.73 18.80
C VAL A 372 21.35 -17.69 17.72
N GLU A 373 21.84 -18.86 18.12
CA GLU A 373 22.27 -19.94 17.25
C GLU A 373 21.29 -21.11 17.40
N PHE A 374 20.83 -21.63 16.27
CA PHE A 374 19.93 -22.76 16.23
C PHE A 374 20.75 -24.02 15.86
N LYS A 375 20.39 -25.17 16.43
CA LYS A 375 21.13 -26.40 16.16
C LYS A 375 20.77 -26.99 14.80
N ASN A 376 19.48 -27.23 14.55
CA ASN A 376 18.97 -27.87 13.34
C ASN A 376 17.60 -27.30 12.95
N PRO A 377 17.49 -26.03 12.55
CA PRO A 377 16.20 -25.42 12.21
C PRO A 377 15.74 -25.89 10.81
N ALA A 378 14.73 -26.74 10.76
CA ALA A 378 14.20 -27.29 9.53
C ALA A 378 12.92 -26.59 9.03
N LEU A 379 12.22 -25.87 9.92
CA LEU A 379 11.01 -25.13 9.57
C LEU A 379 11.01 -23.73 10.18
N VAL A 380 10.77 -22.73 9.35
CA VAL A 380 10.62 -21.31 9.75
C VAL A 380 9.25 -20.82 9.37
N ILE A 381 8.50 -20.33 10.34
CA ILE A 381 7.15 -19.78 10.16
C ILE A 381 7.16 -18.31 10.54
N THR A 382 6.61 -17.45 9.68
CA THR A 382 6.40 -16.01 9.99
C THR A 382 4.91 -15.69 9.94
N ASP A 383 4.40 -15.08 11.01
CA ASP A 383 3.01 -14.64 11.08
C ASP A 383 2.89 -13.12 10.78
N GLU A 384 1.82 -12.71 10.08
CA GLU A 384 1.53 -11.31 9.71
C GLU A 384 2.68 -10.61 8.95
N GLN A 385 3.12 -11.20 7.86
CA GLN A 385 4.31 -10.80 7.07
C GLN A 385 4.35 -9.32 6.67
N HIS A 386 3.20 -8.67 6.44
CA HIS A 386 3.14 -7.25 6.02
C HIS A 386 3.80 -6.27 7.01
N ARG A 387 4.15 -6.75 8.21
CA ARG A 387 4.85 -6.00 9.26
C ARG A 387 6.34 -6.32 9.37
N PHE A 388 6.83 -7.29 8.59
CA PHE A 388 8.24 -7.67 8.53
C PHE A 388 8.84 -7.30 7.18
N GLY A 389 10.03 -6.70 7.18
CA GLY A 389 10.79 -6.48 5.95
C GLY A 389 11.29 -7.81 5.35
N VAL A 390 11.38 -7.89 4.03
CA VAL A 390 11.94 -9.04 3.30
C VAL A 390 13.31 -9.47 3.85
N ARG A 391 14.16 -8.49 4.20
CA ARG A 391 15.48 -8.73 4.82
C ARG A 391 15.44 -9.49 6.14
N GLN A 392 14.38 -9.32 6.94
CA GLN A 392 14.27 -10.00 8.24
C GLN A 392 13.98 -11.49 8.05
N ARG A 393 13.16 -11.84 7.05
CA ARG A 393 12.88 -13.22 6.64
C ARG A 393 14.15 -13.90 6.12
N GLU A 394 14.90 -13.24 5.23
CA GLU A 394 16.13 -13.77 4.69
C GLU A 394 17.20 -13.99 5.79
N ASN A 395 17.31 -13.08 6.74
CA ASN A 395 18.22 -13.24 7.87
C ASN A 395 17.84 -14.44 8.75
N LEU A 396 16.55 -14.74 8.90
CA LEU A 396 16.13 -15.90 9.68
C LEU A 396 16.32 -17.20 8.89
N SER A 397 16.03 -17.23 7.59
CA SER A 397 16.28 -18.38 6.74
C SER A 397 17.77 -18.70 6.55
N ARG A 398 18.64 -17.68 6.61
CA ARG A 398 20.12 -17.88 6.57
C ARG A 398 20.71 -18.48 7.85
N LYS A 399 19.93 -18.60 8.93
CA LYS A 399 20.41 -19.23 10.20
C LYS A 399 20.34 -20.75 10.18
N GLY A 400 19.82 -21.37 9.11
CA GLY A 400 19.82 -22.82 8.84
C GLY A 400 20.30 -23.13 7.43
N GLU A 401 20.61 -24.40 7.18
CA GLU A 401 20.90 -24.88 5.83
C GLU A 401 19.56 -25.16 5.12
N THR A 402 19.03 -24.18 4.36
CA THR A 402 17.80 -24.29 3.54
C THR A 402 16.54 -24.82 4.27
N PRO A 403 16.08 -24.18 5.35
CA PRO A 403 14.86 -24.62 6.05
C PRO A 403 13.61 -24.42 5.20
N HIS A 404 12.57 -25.24 5.43
CA HIS A 404 11.24 -24.98 4.91
C HIS A 404 10.68 -23.66 5.44
N ILE A 405 9.98 -22.89 4.61
CA ILE A 405 9.43 -21.59 4.97
C ILE A 405 7.91 -21.60 4.82
N ILE A 406 7.22 -21.20 5.88
CA ILE A 406 5.79 -20.87 5.86
C ILE A 406 5.62 -19.41 6.23
N VAL A 407 4.88 -18.70 5.41
CA VAL A 407 4.46 -17.34 5.65
C VAL A 407 2.96 -17.31 5.86
N MET A 408 2.48 -16.71 6.93
CA MET A 408 1.04 -16.55 7.18
C MET A 408 0.62 -15.10 7.02
N SER A 409 -0.52 -14.87 6.35
CA SER A 409 -1.13 -13.53 6.22
C SER A 409 -2.62 -13.59 6.55
N ALA A 410 -3.06 -12.67 7.41
CA ALA A 410 -4.47 -12.46 7.70
C ALA A 410 -5.10 -11.36 6.83
N THR A 411 -4.31 -10.64 6.03
CA THR A 411 -4.85 -9.76 5.01
C THR A 411 -5.21 -10.57 3.77
N PRO A 412 -6.48 -10.65 3.40
CA PRO A 412 -6.84 -11.19 2.11
C PRO A 412 -6.34 -10.23 1.02
N ILE A 413 -5.33 -10.64 0.30
CA ILE A 413 -4.84 -9.93 -0.90
C ILE A 413 -5.49 -10.61 -2.10
N PRO A 414 -6.02 -9.86 -3.09
CA PRO A 414 -6.55 -10.48 -4.29
C PRO A 414 -5.55 -11.47 -4.89
N ARG A 415 -6.04 -12.65 -5.29
CA ARG A 415 -5.19 -13.78 -5.72
C ARG A 415 -4.20 -13.40 -6.81
N SER A 416 -4.62 -12.56 -7.76
CA SER A 416 -3.76 -12.03 -8.82
C SER A 416 -2.60 -11.19 -8.28
N LEU A 417 -2.86 -10.41 -7.24
CA LEU A 417 -1.85 -9.56 -6.61
C LEU A 417 -0.91 -10.37 -5.71
N ALA A 418 -1.44 -11.37 -5.00
CA ALA A 418 -0.63 -12.24 -4.14
C ALA A 418 0.42 -13.01 -4.95
N ILE A 419 0.07 -13.54 -6.14
CA ILE A 419 1.01 -14.24 -7.05
C ILE A 419 2.15 -13.32 -7.47
N ILE A 420 1.92 -12.03 -7.53
CA ILE A 420 2.87 -11.02 -8.01
C ILE A 420 3.75 -10.51 -6.87
N LEU A 421 3.14 -10.19 -5.73
CA LEU A 421 3.85 -9.68 -4.55
C LEU A 421 4.71 -10.75 -3.87
N TYR A 422 4.30 -12.01 -4.00
CA TYR A 422 4.90 -13.16 -3.35
C TYR A 422 5.24 -14.25 -4.36
N GLY A 423 5.68 -13.86 -5.56
CA GLY A 423 5.95 -14.80 -6.66
C GLY A 423 7.06 -15.82 -6.39
N ASP A 424 7.86 -15.60 -5.34
CA ASP A 424 8.82 -16.54 -4.78
C ASP A 424 8.17 -17.62 -3.89
N LEU A 425 6.91 -17.41 -3.46
CA LEU A 425 6.16 -18.33 -2.59
C LEU A 425 5.09 -19.09 -3.39
N ASP A 426 4.84 -20.34 -3.00
CA ASP A 426 3.65 -21.08 -3.41
C ASP A 426 2.47 -20.64 -2.56
N ILE A 427 1.32 -20.38 -3.17
CA ILE A 427 0.18 -19.74 -2.47
C ILE A 427 -0.88 -20.78 -2.15
N SER A 428 -1.20 -20.92 -0.86
CA SER A 428 -2.34 -21.67 -0.34
C SER A 428 -3.39 -20.75 0.24
N ILE A 429 -4.65 -20.93 -0.11
CA ILE A 429 -5.76 -20.10 0.34
C ILE A 429 -6.65 -20.90 1.27
N VAL A 430 -6.91 -20.36 2.47
CA VAL A 430 -7.92 -20.86 3.43
C VAL A 430 -9.11 -19.92 3.36
N ASP A 431 -10.03 -20.19 2.44
CA ASP A 431 -11.22 -19.40 2.14
C ASP A 431 -12.49 -19.83 2.90
N GLU A 432 -12.41 -20.92 3.66
CA GLU A 432 -13.48 -21.39 4.51
C GLU A 432 -13.31 -20.94 5.96
N LYS A 433 -14.42 -20.58 6.62
CA LYS A 433 -14.47 -20.30 8.06
C LYS A 433 -14.99 -21.54 8.79
N PRO A 434 -14.54 -21.82 10.03
CA PRO A 434 -15.12 -22.89 10.86
C PRO A 434 -16.64 -22.73 11.02
N ALA A 435 -17.37 -23.85 10.96
CA ALA A 435 -18.83 -23.89 10.87
C ALA A 435 -19.56 -23.27 12.10
N ASP A 436 -18.91 -23.21 13.26
CA ASP A 436 -19.53 -22.73 14.51
C ASP A 436 -19.50 -21.21 14.67
N ARG A 437 -19.07 -20.45 13.64
CA ARG A 437 -18.97 -18.98 13.71
C ARG A 437 -20.16 -18.30 13.07
N LEU A 438 -20.82 -17.43 13.85
CA LEU A 438 -21.87 -16.57 13.33
C LEU A 438 -21.27 -15.38 12.56
N PRO A 439 -21.86 -14.99 11.41
CA PRO A 439 -21.44 -13.79 10.69
C PRO A 439 -21.57 -12.54 11.58
N VAL A 440 -20.59 -11.67 11.54
CA VAL A 440 -20.67 -10.38 12.24
C VAL A 440 -21.73 -9.50 11.58
N LYS A 441 -22.65 -8.95 12.38
CA LYS A 441 -23.65 -7.99 11.91
C LYS A 441 -23.04 -6.60 11.83
N ASN A 442 -23.08 -6.01 10.64
CA ASN A 442 -22.42 -4.74 10.37
C ASN A 442 -23.47 -3.63 10.14
N CYS A 443 -23.19 -2.42 10.65
CA CYS A 443 -23.94 -1.22 10.29
C CYS A 443 -23.02 -0.02 10.07
N VAL A 444 -23.46 0.87 9.19
CA VAL A 444 -22.80 2.17 8.93
C VAL A 444 -23.78 3.24 9.40
N VAL A 445 -23.35 4.12 10.28
CA VAL A 445 -24.18 5.11 10.98
C VAL A 445 -23.48 6.46 11.02
N ASP A 446 -24.23 7.53 11.25
CA ASP A 446 -23.68 8.85 11.57
C ASP A 446 -23.58 9.09 13.09
N ASP A 447 -23.02 10.23 13.48
CA ASP A 447 -22.82 10.60 14.91
C ASP A 447 -24.12 10.77 15.69
N SER A 448 -25.24 11.05 15.03
CA SER A 448 -26.55 11.13 15.68
C SER A 448 -26.97 9.78 16.30
N TYR A 449 -26.38 8.69 15.83
CA TYR A 449 -26.63 7.35 16.32
C TYR A 449 -25.85 7.00 17.61
N ARG A 450 -24.86 7.82 18.03
CA ARG A 450 -23.97 7.53 19.20
C ARG A 450 -24.74 7.15 20.45
N THR A 451 -25.77 7.90 20.81
CA THR A 451 -26.57 7.61 22.02
C THR A 451 -27.22 6.20 21.98
N LYS A 452 -27.70 5.80 20.80
CA LYS A 452 -28.27 4.45 20.61
C LYS A 452 -27.17 3.38 20.64
N ALA A 453 -26.00 3.67 20.06
CA ALA A 453 -24.85 2.77 20.11
C ALA A 453 -24.36 2.54 21.54
N TYR A 454 -24.25 3.60 22.34
CA TYR A 454 -23.84 3.48 23.76
C TYR A 454 -24.84 2.67 24.57
N LYS A 455 -26.14 2.88 24.36
CA LYS A 455 -27.19 2.06 25.01
C LYS A 455 -27.04 0.60 24.59
N PHE A 456 -26.86 0.30 23.32
CA PHE A 456 -26.66 -1.06 22.82
C PHE A 456 -25.41 -1.72 23.43
N ILE A 457 -24.27 -0.99 23.48
CA ILE A 457 -23.03 -1.47 24.12
C ILE A 457 -23.29 -1.75 25.64
N SER A 458 -23.98 -0.85 26.32
CA SER A 458 -24.34 -1.06 27.74
C SER A 458 -25.18 -2.32 27.94
N ASP A 459 -26.13 -2.58 27.07
CA ASP A 459 -26.98 -3.77 27.11
C ASP A 459 -26.17 -5.06 26.87
N GLU A 460 -25.18 -5.04 25.96
CA GLU A 460 -24.26 -6.16 25.75
C GLU A 460 -23.32 -6.39 26.97
N ILE A 461 -22.82 -5.32 27.58
CA ILE A 461 -22.00 -5.41 28.81
C ILE A 461 -22.78 -6.01 29.94
N LYS A 462 -24.06 -5.65 30.14
CA LYS A 462 -24.95 -6.26 31.15
C LYS A 462 -25.16 -7.76 30.94
N LYS A 463 -25.01 -8.25 29.68
CA LYS A 463 -25.02 -9.69 29.38
C LYS A 463 -23.67 -10.38 29.68
N GLY A 464 -22.67 -9.62 30.12
CA GLY A 464 -21.31 -10.11 30.42
C GLY A 464 -20.34 -10.05 29.27
N HIS A 465 -20.69 -9.38 28.15
CA HIS A 465 -19.82 -9.19 27.02
C HIS A 465 -18.91 -7.96 27.14
N GLN A 466 -17.93 -7.85 26.27
CA GLN A 466 -16.99 -6.73 26.21
C GLN A 466 -17.05 -6.03 24.85
N ALA A 467 -16.58 -4.78 24.81
CA ALA A 467 -16.58 -3.99 23.58
C ALA A 467 -15.24 -3.32 23.31
N TYR A 468 -14.91 -3.20 22.02
CA TYR A 468 -13.85 -2.35 21.52
C TYR A 468 -14.44 -1.07 20.93
N ILE A 469 -13.81 0.07 21.19
CA ILE A 469 -14.10 1.34 20.49
C ILE A 469 -12.79 1.86 19.91
N ILE A 470 -12.75 2.01 18.60
CA ILE A 470 -11.55 2.42 17.88
C ILE A 470 -11.71 3.85 17.40
N CYS A 471 -10.73 4.70 17.75
CA CYS A 471 -10.63 6.08 17.28
C CYS A 471 -9.49 6.20 16.28
N ALA A 472 -9.67 6.99 15.19
CA ALA A 472 -8.59 7.31 14.29
C ALA A 472 -7.54 8.16 15.01
N MET A 473 -6.23 7.85 14.82
CA MET A 473 -5.17 8.76 15.27
C MET A 473 -5.25 10.07 14.49
N ALA A 474 -5.18 11.20 15.20
CA ALA A 474 -4.83 12.47 14.59
C ALA A 474 -3.30 12.48 14.37
N GLU A 475 -2.84 12.65 13.14
CA GLU A 475 -1.46 13.07 12.89
C GLU A 475 -1.29 14.51 13.40
N GLU A 476 -0.14 14.82 14.01
CA GLU A 476 0.14 16.15 14.59
C GLU A 476 0.12 17.32 13.56
N SER A 477 -0.05 17.01 12.27
CA SER A 477 -0.11 17.98 11.16
C SER A 477 -1.51 18.40 10.72
N ASP A 478 -2.57 17.73 11.20
CA ASP A 478 -3.94 18.06 10.82
C ASP A 478 -4.50 19.14 11.76
N ASN A 479 -4.62 20.37 11.25
CA ASN A 479 -5.36 21.48 11.85
C ASN A 479 -6.89 21.23 11.94
N ASP A 480 -7.34 19.99 11.83
CA ASP A 480 -8.74 19.61 11.94
C ASP A 480 -9.12 19.49 13.42
N SER A 481 -9.66 20.57 13.96
CA SER A 481 -10.14 20.73 15.34
C SER A 481 -11.26 19.75 15.77
N ASN A 482 -11.69 18.84 14.90
CA ASN A 482 -12.81 17.92 15.11
C ASN A 482 -12.41 16.47 15.42
N LEU A 483 -11.10 16.17 15.59
CA LEU A 483 -10.66 14.81 15.90
C LEU A 483 -10.65 14.56 17.40
N GLU A 484 -11.54 13.69 17.84
CA GLU A 484 -11.53 13.18 19.21
C GLU A 484 -10.34 12.24 19.42
N ASN A 485 -9.39 12.68 20.20
CA ASN A 485 -8.26 11.87 20.65
C ASN A 485 -8.79 10.76 21.60
N VAL A 486 -8.14 9.60 21.60
CA VAL A 486 -8.51 8.42 22.41
C VAL A 486 -8.69 8.76 23.89
N VAL A 487 -7.86 9.65 24.45
CA VAL A 487 -7.92 10.04 25.87
C VAL A 487 -9.17 10.87 26.16
N ASP A 488 -9.46 11.86 25.31
CA ASP A 488 -10.60 12.75 25.49
C ASP A 488 -11.91 12.02 25.20
N PHE A 489 -11.91 11.15 24.20
CA PHE A 489 -13.04 10.27 23.92
C PHE A 489 -13.33 9.34 25.12
N SER A 490 -12.29 8.73 25.69
CA SER A 490 -12.43 7.87 26.88
C SER A 490 -13.01 8.61 28.07
N LYS A 491 -12.64 9.88 28.31
CA LYS A 491 -13.21 10.72 29.38
C LYS A 491 -14.69 10.97 29.15
N LYS A 492 -15.08 11.43 27.95
CA LYS A 492 -16.48 11.66 27.57
C LYS A 492 -17.32 10.38 27.69
N LEU A 493 -16.74 9.24 27.31
CA LEU A 493 -17.41 7.96 27.39
C LEU A 493 -17.63 7.52 28.83
N LYS A 494 -16.67 7.78 29.77
CA LYS A 494 -16.82 7.53 31.19
C LYS A 494 -17.93 8.37 31.81
N GLU A 495 -18.10 9.61 31.37
CA GLU A 495 -19.21 10.48 31.76
C GLU A 495 -20.56 9.96 31.25
N ALA A 496 -20.60 9.46 30.02
CA ALA A 496 -21.82 8.92 29.41
C ALA A 496 -22.21 7.53 29.96
N MET A 497 -21.24 6.75 30.44
CA MET A 497 -21.43 5.37 30.93
C MET A 497 -20.70 5.14 32.27
N PRO A 498 -21.15 5.78 33.37
CA PRO A 498 -20.39 5.83 34.64
C PRO A 498 -20.29 4.46 35.37
N GLU A 499 -21.18 3.54 35.07
CA GLU A 499 -21.19 2.19 35.67
C GLU A 499 -20.27 1.20 34.95
N THR A 500 -19.59 1.62 33.89
CA THR A 500 -18.82 0.74 32.99
C THR A 500 -17.32 0.92 33.24
N ARG A 501 -16.59 -0.17 33.34
CA ARG A 501 -15.12 -0.16 33.47
C ARG A 501 -14.47 0.08 32.13
N ILE A 502 -13.98 1.31 31.90
CA ILE A 502 -13.43 1.77 30.66
C ILE A 502 -11.94 2.05 30.79
N GLU A 503 -11.13 1.40 29.98
CA GLU A 503 -9.70 1.67 29.83
C GLU A 503 -9.39 2.15 28.41
N TYR A 504 -8.27 2.83 28.26
CA TYR A 504 -7.82 3.29 26.93
C TYR A 504 -6.39 2.86 26.64
N LEU A 505 -6.07 2.73 25.35
CA LEU A 505 -4.78 2.27 24.85
C LEU A 505 -4.37 3.01 23.59
N HIS A 506 -3.12 3.50 23.52
CA HIS A 506 -2.58 4.15 22.34
C HIS A 506 -1.10 3.86 22.10
N GLY A 507 -0.61 4.14 20.89
CA GLY A 507 0.73 3.78 20.41
C GLY A 507 1.89 4.32 21.26
N LYS A 508 1.76 5.51 21.86
CA LYS A 508 2.82 6.18 22.64
C LYS A 508 2.99 5.64 24.08
N MET A 509 2.12 4.74 24.54
CA MET A 509 2.25 4.10 25.89
C MET A 509 3.44 3.16 25.95
N LYS A 510 4.02 2.98 27.15
CA LYS A 510 5.10 2.02 27.41
C LYS A 510 4.61 0.58 27.19
N PRO A 511 5.46 -0.32 26.65
CA PRO A 511 5.06 -1.72 26.40
C PRO A 511 4.47 -2.44 27.61
N ALA A 512 5.05 -2.25 28.80
CA ALA A 512 4.57 -2.87 30.03
C ALA A 512 3.16 -2.43 30.40
N GLU A 513 2.81 -1.16 30.20
CA GLU A 513 1.49 -0.61 30.45
C GLU A 513 0.46 -1.12 29.44
N LYS A 514 0.83 -1.16 28.15
CA LYS A 514 0.00 -1.78 27.11
C LYS A 514 -0.35 -3.21 27.44
N ASN A 515 0.66 -4.00 27.82
CA ASN A 515 0.46 -5.40 28.18
C ASN A 515 -0.46 -5.55 29.40
N ARG A 516 -0.29 -4.72 30.45
CA ARG A 516 -1.16 -4.72 31.61
C ARG A 516 -2.63 -4.46 31.24
N ILE A 517 -2.90 -3.39 30.47
CA ILE A 517 -4.27 -3.03 30.06
C ILE A 517 -4.90 -4.15 29.23
N MET A 518 -4.14 -4.76 28.34
CA MET A 518 -4.63 -5.85 27.52
C MET A 518 -4.90 -7.13 28.32
N ASP A 519 -4.05 -7.44 29.31
CA ASP A 519 -4.26 -8.56 30.22
C ASP A 519 -5.52 -8.35 31.09
N GLU A 520 -5.76 -7.13 31.60
CA GLU A 520 -6.96 -6.76 32.34
C GLU A 520 -8.22 -6.91 31.48
N PHE A 521 -8.14 -6.50 30.20
CA PHE A 521 -9.23 -6.68 29.26
C PHE A 521 -9.49 -8.17 28.97
N ALA A 522 -8.45 -8.94 28.73
CA ALA A 522 -8.57 -10.39 28.49
C ALA A 522 -9.16 -11.14 29.69
N LYS A 523 -8.82 -10.72 30.94
CA LYS A 523 -9.34 -11.27 32.19
C LYS A 523 -10.74 -10.77 32.58
N ARG A 524 -11.39 -9.97 31.72
CA ARG A 524 -12.71 -9.36 31.95
C ARG A 524 -12.77 -8.36 33.13
N ASN A 525 -11.63 -7.76 33.49
CA ASN A 525 -11.58 -6.70 34.48
C ASN A 525 -11.92 -5.32 33.90
N THR A 526 -11.95 -5.21 32.55
CA THR A 526 -12.34 -4.03 31.78
C THR A 526 -13.47 -4.41 30.83
N ASP A 527 -14.51 -3.58 30.74
CA ASP A 527 -15.70 -3.85 29.91
C ASP A 527 -15.58 -3.24 28.52
N ILE A 528 -15.01 -2.02 28.45
CA ILE A 528 -14.76 -1.32 27.17
C ILE A 528 -13.29 -0.95 27.07
N LEU A 529 -12.67 -1.31 25.95
CA LEU A 529 -11.34 -0.85 25.59
C LEU A 529 -11.42 0.17 24.45
N VAL A 530 -11.09 1.43 24.77
CA VAL A 530 -10.97 2.52 23.76
C VAL A 530 -9.55 2.53 23.24
N SER A 531 -9.36 2.42 21.93
CA SER A 531 -8.00 2.32 21.37
C SER A 531 -7.83 3.02 20.02
N THR A 532 -6.58 3.24 19.63
CA THR A 532 -6.20 3.49 18.24
C THR A 532 -6.05 2.15 17.49
N THR A 533 -5.53 2.19 16.27
CA THR A 533 -5.22 0.99 15.44
C THR A 533 -4.28 -0.03 16.11
N VAL A 534 -3.68 0.30 17.26
CA VAL A 534 -2.79 -0.61 18.01
C VAL A 534 -3.44 -1.97 18.34
N VAL A 535 -4.77 -2.03 18.42
CA VAL A 535 -5.54 -3.28 18.63
C VAL A 535 -5.58 -4.16 17.37
N GLU A 536 -5.17 -3.67 16.20
CA GLU A 536 -5.04 -4.52 15.01
C GLU A 536 -4.12 -5.73 15.21
N VAL A 537 -3.28 -5.72 16.28
CA VAL A 537 -2.29 -6.76 16.53
C VAL A 537 -2.64 -7.63 17.72
N GLY A 538 -3.08 -8.83 17.45
CA GLY A 538 -2.67 -10.02 18.17
C GLY A 538 -3.53 -10.51 19.33
N ILE A 539 -4.41 -9.77 20.01
CA ILE A 539 -5.10 -10.33 21.17
C ILE A 539 -6.44 -10.95 20.81
N ASN A 540 -6.56 -12.23 21.14
CA ASN A 540 -7.81 -12.96 21.02
C ASN A 540 -8.63 -12.81 22.31
N VAL A 541 -9.72 -12.02 22.26
CA VAL A 541 -10.68 -11.90 23.35
C VAL A 541 -12.04 -12.40 22.86
N PRO A 542 -12.35 -13.71 23.04
CA PRO A 542 -13.59 -14.30 22.51
C PRO A 542 -14.86 -13.67 23.06
N ASN A 543 -14.76 -13.05 24.24
CA ASN A 543 -15.87 -12.39 24.94
C ASN A 543 -16.20 -10.99 24.41
N ALA A 544 -15.34 -10.41 23.55
CA ALA A 544 -15.61 -9.12 22.93
C ALA A 544 -16.55 -9.32 21.73
N THR A 545 -17.79 -8.89 21.87
CA THR A 545 -18.85 -9.08 20.86
C THR A 545 -19.18 -7.80 20.12
N VAL A 546 -18.76 -6.63 20.58
CA VAL A 546 -19.04 -5.35 19.93
C VAL A 546 -17.75 -4.64 19.55
N MET A 547 -17.69 -4.20 18.28
CA MET A 547 -16.67 -3.31 17.73
C MET A 547 -17.36 -2.03 17.26
N MET A 548 -16.93 -0.87 17.75
CA MET A 548 -17.35 0.43 17.23
C MET A 548 -16.13 1.17 16.68
N VAL A 549 -16.20 1.67 15.46
CA VAL A 549 -15.13 2.44 14.82
C VAL A 549 -15.61 3.85 14.56
N ILE A 550 -14.96 4.82 15.19
CA ILE A 550 -15.24 6.25 15.08
C ILE A 550 -14.49 6.83 13.90
N ASN A 551 -15.13 7.70 13.11
CA ASN A 551 -14.57 8.27 11.89
C ASN A 551 -14.05 7.19 10.93
N ALA A 552 -14.88 6.19 10.66
CA ALA A 552 -14.52 5.03 9.85
C ALA A 552 -14.04 5.39 8.43
N GLU A 553 -14.43 6.56 7.90
CA GLU A 553 -13.96 7.09 6.62
C GLU A 553 -12.44 7.29 6.52
N ARG A 554 -11.75 7.42 7.65
CA ARG A 554 -10.30 7.62 7.71
C ARG A 554 -9.49 6.32 7.61
N PHE A 555 -10.15 5.19 7.70
CA PHE A 555 -9.51 3.88 7.59
C PHE A 555 -9.65 3.29 6.19
N GLY A 556 -8.63 2.57 5.74
CA GLY A 556 -8.75 1.71 4.57
C GLY A 556 -9.67 0.52 4.81
N LEU A 557 -10.30 -0.01 3.75
CA LEU A 557 -11.22 -1.17 3.87
C LEU A 557 -10.54 -2.39 4.49
N ALA A 558 -9.28 -2.66 4.12
CA ALA A 558 -8.50 -3.76 4.69
C ALA A 558 -8.31 -3.60 6.20
N GLY A 559 -7.98 -2.39 6.69
CA GLY A 559 -7.85 -2.11 8.13
C GLY A 559 -9.18 -2.26 8.87
N LEU A 560 -10.29 -1.73 8.31
CA LEU A 560 -11.63 -1.90 8.88
C LEU A 560 -12.04 -3.38 8.94
N HIS A 561 -11.71 -4.16 7.93
CA HIS A 561 -11.95 -5.60 7.91
C HIS A 561 -11.13 -6.33 8.98
N GLN A 562 -9.85 -5.98 9.18
CA GLN A 562 -9.01 -6.53 10.25
C GLN A 562 -9.54 -6.19 11.64
N LEU A 563 -9.96 -4.93 11.86
CA LEU A 563 -10.60 -4.50 13.10
C LEU A 563 -11.89 -5.30 13.37
N ARG A 564 -12.75 -5.43 12.37
CA ARG A 564 -13.96 -6.27 12.47
C ARG A 564 -13.64 -7.71 12.86
N GLY A 565 -12.53 -8.27 12.33
CA GLY A 565 -12.06 -9.61 12.65
C GLY A 565 -11.60 -9.80 14.11
N ARG A 566 -11.55 -8.72 14.92
CA ARG A 566 -11.26 -8.81 16.36
C ARG A 566 -12.47 -9.24 17.18
N VAL A 567 -13.67 -9.09 16.66
CA VAL A 567 -14.91 -9.63 17.22
C VAL A 567 -15.40 -10.83 16.40
N GLY A 568 -16.39 -11.57 16.88
CA GLY A 568 -16.91 -12.76 16.20
C GLY A 568 -15.98 -13.98 16.34
N ARG A 569 -15.21 -14.07 17.41
CA ARG A 569 -14.33 -15.19 17.72
C ARG A 569 -14.92 -16.21 18.67
N GLY A 570 -16.01 -15.84 19.33
CA GLY A 570 -16.81 -16.71 20.20
C GLY A 570 -18.00 -17.34 19.47
N LYS A 571 -18.87 -18.02 20.25
CA LYS A 571 -20.14 -18.59 19.77
C LYS A 571 -21.28 -17.57 19.75
N GLU A 572 -21.09 -16.43 20.42
CA GLU A 572 -22.10 -15.38 20.54
C GLU A 572 -22.14 -14.47 19.31
N GLN A 573 -23.34 -13.91 19.02
CA GLN A 573 -23.53 -12.98 17.92
C GLN A 573 -22.69 -11.72 18.18
N SER A 574 -21.88 -11.34 17.19
CA SER A 574 -21.05 -10.14 17.26
C SER A 574 -21.52 -9.06 16.30
N TYR A 575 -21.18 -7.81 16.63
CA TYR A 575 -21.64 -6.61 15.96
C TYR A 575 -20.48 -5.67 15.66
N CYS A 576 -20.53 -5.03 14.49
CA CYS A 576 -19.56 -3.99 14.12
C CYS A 576 -20.30 -2.73 13.68
N ILE A 577 -20.03 -1.60 14.32
CA ILE A 577 -20.64 -0.30 14.09
C ILE A 577 -19.57 0.62 13.49
N PHE A 578 -19.75 1.03 12.24
CA PHE A 578 -18.89 1.99 11.57
C PHE A 578 -19.56 3.37 11.59
N GLU A 579 -18.98 4.30 12.36
CA GLU A 579 -19.48 5.67 12.43
C GLU A 579 -18.75 6.54 11.41
N SER A 580 -19.51 7.27 10.59
CA SER A 580 -18.97 8.18 9.58
C SER A 580 -19.94 9.31 9.25
N ASN A 581 -19.42 10.56 9.25
CA ASN A 581 -20.15 11.76 8.85
C ASN A 581 -19.84 12.22 7.42
N THR A 582 -19.17 11.38 6.63
CA THR A 582 -18.74 11.74 5.28
C THR A 582 -19.92 12.03 4.35
N LYS A 583 -19.82 13.11 3.56
CA LYS A 583 -20.74 13.43 2.46
C LYS A 583 -20.25 12.88 1.12
N ASN A 584 -19.01 12.39 1.05
CA ASN A 584 -18.39 11.86 -0.16
C ASN A 584 -19.06 10.53 -0.57
N LYS A 585 -19.58 10.47 -1.80
CA LYS A 585 -20.27 9.29 -2.33
C LYS A 585 -19.38 8.05 -2.40
N VAL A 586 -18.14 8.20 -2.88
CA VAL A 586 -17.17 7.10 -3.02
C VAL A 586 -16.85 6.50 -1.66
N THR A 587 -16.66 7.34 -0.64
CA THR A 587 -16.41 6.88 0.73
C THR A 587 -17.62 6.15 1.32
N LYS A 588 -18.85 6.61 1.03
CA LYS A 588 -20.06 5.90 1.45
C LYS A 588 -20.20 4.54 0.77
N GLU A 589 -19.96 4.46 -0.53
CA GLU A 589 -19.93 3.19 -1.27
C GLU A 589 -18.92 2.24 -0.69
N ARG A 590 -17.71 2.73 -0.38
CA ARG A 590 -16.66 1.95 0.28
C ARG A 590 -17.10 1.37 1.62
N LEU A 591 -17.73 2.16 2.49
CA LEU A 591 -18.23 1.67 3.78
C LEU A 591 -19.41 0.69 3.62
N ASN A 592 -20.25 0.86 2.60
CA ASN A 592 -21.34 -0.07 2.32
C ASN A 592 -20.86 -1.48 1.96
N ILE A 593 -19.70 -1.63 1.32
CA ILE A 593 -19.11 -2.95 1.04
C ILE A 593 -18.92 -3.74 2.34
N LEU A 594 -18.46 -3.08 3.42
CA LEU A 594 -18.30 -3.72 4.72
C LEU A 594 -19.62 -4.10 5.38
N LYS A 595 -20.69 -3.34 5.08
CA LYS A 595 -22.05 -3.66 5.54
C LYS A 595 -22.60 -4.91 4.84
N GLU A 596 -22.33 -5.06 3.55
CA GLU A 596 -22.90 -6.10 2.70
C GLU A 596 -22.15 -7.43 2.78
N SER A 597 -20.84 -7.41 3.03
CA SER A 597 -20.01 -8.61 2.99
C SER A 597 -19.13 -8.78 4.22
N ASN A 598 -19.01 -10.05 4.65
CA ASN A 598 -18.04 -10.50 5.65
C ASN A 598 -16.85 -11.25 5.01
N ASP A 599 -16.83 -11.37 3.69
CA ASP A 599 -15.75 -12.02 2.94
C ASP A 599 -14.58 -11.03 2.73
N GLY A 600 -13.43 -11.33 3.32
CA GLY A 600 -12.25 -10.50 3.23
C GLY A 600 -11.66 -10.43 1.83
N PHE A 601 -11.72 -11.50 1.04
CA PHE A 601 -11.23 -11.50 -0.35
C PHE A 601 -12.10 -10.61 -1.24
N TYR A 602 -13.43 -10.73 -1.10
CA TYR A 602 -14.36 -9.84 -1.79
C TYR A 602 -14.13 -8.36 -1.43
N ILE A 603 -14.01 -8.05 -0.12
CA ILE A 603 -13.76 -6.67 0.35
C ILE A 603 -12.45 -6.13 -0.21
N SER A 604 -11.39 -6.95 -0.24
CA SER A 604 -10.10 -6.55 -0.78
C SER A 604 -10.15 -6.31 -2.29
N GLU A 605 -10.92 -7.13 -3.04
CA GLU A 605 -11.14 -6.93 -4.46
C GLU A 605 -11.93 -5.66 -4.76
N GLN A 606 -12.96 -5.34 -3.95
CA GLN A 606 -13.71 -4.11 -4.09
C GLN A 606 -12.89 -2.87 -3.68
N ASP A 607 -12.06 -2.96 -2.63
CA ASP A 607 -11.13 -1.88 -2.27
C ASP A 607 -10.18 -1.56 -3.43
N LEU A 608 -9.70 -2.60 -4.11
CA LEU A 608 -8.87 -2.46 -5.30
C LEU A 608 -9.60 -1.73 -6.45
N LYS A 609 -10.87 -2.06 -6.69
CA LYS A 609 -11.69 -1.42 -7.75
C LYS A 609 -12.01 0.04 -7.43
N LEU A 610 -12.29 0.37 -6.17
CA LEU A 610 -12.71 1.71 -5.73
C LEU A 610 -11.56 2.71 -5.56
N ARG A 611 -10.35 2.24 -5.35
CA ARG A 611 -9.16 3.09 -5.24
C ARG A 611 -8.73 3.72 -6.55
N GLY A 612 -9.53 3.79 -7.59
CA GLY A 612 -9.26 4.36 -8.91
C GLY A 612 -8.11 5.40 -8.99
N PRO A 613 -7.67 5.84 -10.16
CA PRO A 613 -6.39 6.55 -10.38
C PRO A 613 -6.27 7.95 -9.71
N GLY A 614 -7.29 8.41 -8.98
CA GLY A 614 -7.37 9.78 -8.44
C GLY A 614 -6.97 10.00 -6.98
N ASP A 615 -7.01 8.99 -6.11
CA ASP A 615 -6.88 9.17 -4.64
C ASP A 615 -5.47 8.91 -4.08
N MET A 616 -4.46 8.81 -4.94
CA MET A 616 -3.09 8.45 -4.55
C MET A 616 -2.13 9.64 -4.35
N LEU A 617 -2.64 10.84 -4.20
CA LEU A 617 -1.81 12.02 -3.85
C LEU A 617 -1.67 12.24 -2.33
N GLY A 618 -2.17 11.31 -1.51
CA GLY A 618 -2.07 11.32 -0.06
C GLY A 618 -1.09 10.29 0.49
N THR A 619 0.08 10.76 0.88
CA THR A 619 1.05 10.18 1.82
C THR A 619 1.68 8.81 1.45
N ARG A 620 2.97 8.87 1.19
CA ARG A 620 3.94 7.78 1.32
C ARG A 620 3.70 6.99 2.62
N GLN A 621 3.02 5.86 2.53
CA GLN A 621 3.06 4.85 3.57
C GLN A 621 3.79 3.63 3.04
N SER A 622 5.01 3.50 3.52
CA SER A 622 5.82 2.28 3.74
C SER A 622 5.53 1.11 2.80
N GLY A 623 6.37 0.95 1.81
CA GLY A 623 6.39 -0.15 0.86
C GLY A 623 6.53 0.32 -0.58
N ASP A 624 7.27 1.40 -0.82
CA ASP A 624 7.69 1.81 -2.16
C ASP A 624 8.54 0.68 -2.75
N MET A 625 7.92 -0.15 -3.59
CA MET A 625 8.65 -1.13 -4.41
C MET A 625 9.45 -0.45 -5.52
N GLY A 626 9.67 0.87 -5.41
CA GLY A 626 10.55 1.63 -6.29
C GLY A 626 10.02 1.86 -7.72
N PHE A 627 8.72 1.64 -7.99
CA PHE A 627 8.13 1.96 -9.31
C PHE A 627 8.03 3.47 -9.49
N ALA A 628 8.41 3.97 -10.67
CA ALA A 628 8.40 5.40 -10.98
C ALA A 628 6.99 5.91 -11.28
N ILE A 629 6.18 5.15 -12.03
CA ILE A 629 4.80 5.52 -12.40
C ILE A 629 3.79 4.40 -12.23
N GLY A 630 4.22 3.15 -12.16
CA GLY A 630 3.34 1.99 -12.01
C GLY A 630 2.75 1.92 -10.60
N ASN A 631 1.45 1.64 -10.54
CA ASN A 631 0.78 1.43 -9.28
C ASN A 631 0.10 0.06 -9.28
N ILE A 632 0.52 -0.80 -8.36
CA ILE A 632 0.07 -2.20 -8.26
C ILE A 632 -1.47 -2.32 -8.20
N TYR A 633 -2.12 -1.33 -7.60
CA TYR A 633 -3.57 -1.36 -7.39
C TYR A 633 -4.34 -0.80 -8.60
N SER A 634 -4.00 0.40 -9.06
CA SER A 634 -4.70 1.03 -10.20
C SER A 634 -4.37 0.38 -11.55
N ASP A 635 -3.16 -0.18 -11.67
CA ASP A 635 -2.66 -0.77 -12.92
C ASP A 635 -2.63 -2.31 -12.87
N ALA A 636 -3.51 -2.93 -12.04
CA ALA A 636 -3.56 -4.37 -11.82
C ALA A 636 -3.73 -5.20 -13.11
N SER A 637 -4.40 -4.67 -14.13
CA SER A 637 -4.55 -5.32 -15.44
C SER A 637 -3.21 -5.41 -16.18
N ILE A 638 -2.41 -4.34 -16.14
CA ILE A 638 -1.08 -4.29 -16.77
C ILE A 638 -0.13 -5.20 -15.98
N LEU A 639 -0.23 -5.20 -14.65
CA LEU A 639 0.55 -6.06 -13.78
C LEU A 639 0.29 -7.55 -14.06
N LYS A 640 -0.98 -7.94 -14.24
CA LYS A 640 -1.33 -9.30 -14.64
C LYS A 640 -0.73 -9.65 -16.01
N MET A 641 -0.87 -8.76 -17.00
CA MET A 641 -0.31 -8.91 -18.34
C MET A 641 1.22 -9.13 -18.27
N ALA A 642 1.93 -8.34 -17.48
CA ALA A 642 3.36 -8.45 -17.25
C ALA A 642 3.75 -9.79 -16.60
N ALA A 643 3.02 -10.20 -15.56
CA ALA A 643 3.25 -11.46 -14.88
C ALA A 643 3.00 -12.70 -15.76
N ASP A 644 1.92 -12.68 -16.55
CA ASP A 644 1.61 -13.76 -17.51
C ASP A 644 2.70 -13.87 -18.60
N THR A 645 3.20 -12.72 -19.06
CA THR A 645 4.27 -12.66 -20.06
C THR A 645 5.61 -13.14 -19.49
N SER A 646 5.93 -12.72 -18.27
CA SER A 646 7.11 -13.18 -17.52
C SER A 646 7.08 -14.72 -17.31
N SER A 647 5.89 -15.30 -17.03
CA SER A 647 5.75 -16.76 -16.90
C SER A 647 6.17 -17.47 -18.18
N ILE A 648 5.63 -17.02 -19.32
CA ILE A 648 5.95 -17.59 -20.63
C ILE A 648 7.44 -17.45 -20.98
N LEU A 649 8.04 -16.30 -20.64
CA LEU A 649 9.46 -16.07 -20.85
C LEU A 649 10.31 -17.08 -20.08
N ILE A 650 10.06 -17.22 -18.77
CA ILE A 650 10.83 -18.13 -17.91
C ILE A 650 10.59 -19.60 -18.24
N GLU A 651 9.41 -19.97 -18.72
CA GLU A 651 9.15 -21.35 -19.21
C GLU A 651 10.03 -21.68 -20.44
N LYS A 652 10.26 -20.69 -21.32
CA LYS A 652 11.08 -20.84 -22.52
C LYS A 652 12.59 -20.70 -22.27
N ASP A 653 12.97 -19.80 -21.37
CA ASP A 653 14.36 -19.45 -21.10
C ASP A 653 14.55 -19.12 -19.60
N LYS A 654 14.76 -20.15 -18.80
CA LYS A 654 14.81 -20.06 -17.33
C LYS A 654 15.91 -19.12 -16.80
N GLU A 655 17.03 -19.05 -17.52
CA GLU A 655 18.22 -18.29 -17.11
C GLU A 655 18.45 -17.06 -17.98
N LEU A 656 17.52 -16.74 -18.87
CA LEU A 656 17.60 -15.61 -19.83
C LEU A 656 18.88 -15.68 -20.68
N MET A 657 19.27 -16.85 -21.14
CA MET A 657 20.54 -17.06 -21.86
C MET A 657 20.39 -16.86 -23.38
N LEU A 658 19.18 -16.89 -23.91
CA LEU A 658 18.95 -16.62 -25.35
C LEU A 658 19.36 -15.20 -25.70
N GLU A 659 19.92 -15.01 -26.89
CA GLU A 659 20.43 -13.71 -27.36
C GLU A 659 19.32 -12.66 -27.44
N GLU A 660 18.12 -13.04 -27.86
CA GLU A 660 16.94 -12.16 -27.91
C GLU A 660 16.50 -11.64 -26.53
N ASN A 661 16.89 -12.30 -25.43
CA ASN A 661 16.58 -11.93 -24.06
C ASN A 661 17.73 -11.18 -23.34
N SER A 662 18.84 -10.90 -24.05
CA SER A 662 20.02 -10.22 -23.48
C SER A 662 19.68 -8.85 -22.90
N GLY A 663 18.83 -8.08 -23.57
CA GLY A 663 18.38 -6.77 -23.07
C GLY A 663 17.60 -6.86 -21.75
N ILE A 664 16.74 -7.88 -21.59
CA ILE A 664 16.01 -8.13 -20.34
C ILE A 664 16.97 -8.50 -19.22
N ARG A 665 17.90 -9.42 -19.49
CA ARG A 665 18.93 -9.86 -18.56
C ARG A 665 19.79 -8.70 -18.04
N ASP A 666 20.25 -7.85 -18.95
CA ASP A 666 21.10 -6.70 -18.60
C ASP A 666 20.33 -5.65 -17.76
N ARG A 667 19.05 -5.44 -18.07
CA ARG A 667 18.17 -4.57 -17.27
C ARG A 667 17.96 -5.10 -15.86
N ILE A 668 17.68 -6.39 -15.69
CA ILE A 668 17.52 -7.03 -14.37
C ILE A 668 18.79 -6.88 -13.56
N ARG A 669 19.97 -7.21 -14.11
CA ARG A 669 21.26 -7.07 -13.41
C ARG A 669 21.55 -5.64 -12.94
N ASN A 670 21.20 -4.64 -13.77
CA ASN A 670 21.37 -3.24 -13.40
C ASN A 670 20.35 -2.74 -12.38
N THR A 671 19.22 -3.42 -12.27
CA THR A 671 18.14 -3.08 -11.33
C THR A 671 18.41 -3.66 -9.94
N ASP A 672 19.04 -4.83 -9.81
CA ASP A 672 19.42 -5.45 -8.54
C ASP A 672 20.31 -4.54 -7.67
N SER A 673 21.06 -3.62 -8.27
CA SER A 673 21.84 -2.62 -7.53
C SER A 673 21.01 -1.48 -6.93
N LYS A 674 19.76 -1.27 -7.39
CA LYS A 674 18.87 -0.17 -6.97
C LYS A 674 17.65 -0.63 -6.17
N ILE A 675 17.14 -1.82 -6.44
CA ILE A 675 16.02 -2.40 -5.71
C ILE A 675 16.61 -3.36 -4.67
N ASN A 676 16.71 -2.89 -3.43
CA ASN A 676 16.95 -3.78 -2.27
C ASN A 676 15.65 -4.58 -2.05
N ILE A 677 15.49 -5.71 -2.74
CA ILE A 677 14.46 -6.71 -2.48
C ILE A 677 14.81 -7.49 -1.22
#